data_3d91584704acdcd575c5fc92f1ea2a58
#
_entry.id   3d91584704acdcd575c5fc92f1ea2a58
#
_cell.length_a   1.000
_cell.length_b   1.000
_cell.length_c   1.000
_cell.angle_alpha   90.00
_cell.angle_beta   90.00
_cell.angle_gamma   90.00
#
_symmetry.space_group_name_H-M   'P 1'
#
loop_
_entity.id
_entity.type
_entity.pdbx_description
1 polymer ?
#
loop_
_entity_poly.entity_id
_entity_poly.type
_entity_poly.pdbx_seq_one_letter_code
_entity_poly.pdbx_strand_id
1 'polypeptide(L)'
;MILPECRLPAGKYRGVLGAVCGQGIKAEQEIRVDEDCLIELPAELLTRVYRELPGDKLVRTAELSLKNGDDFYRCRITLYDPKQKAVPATGTVYSQNGSAGFLVNGKPVGTHSGSLGFWEGRIAGESASRFGGIGIDGSVFLLNAYEFMDSNGQLNRERLQSALNQRMAQITARNPNVYFKIYFHLYMPPAWCKKHPEELIKLDNGTDSLEMAPGKIRQPSYASELWRKQMGTVLRQAIQVFRESPFADRIPYLRLCYANCGEWNHWGYHEHAFVDYSLPMQRAFGKWLKKKYGTEEALRKAWGRDDADFNPDNLVPSRADRLKGGDFLRLGGTETQNSVDYYAFFQEFAAETILYFAKIAKEASGRRLAVGAYYGYYFGHYGSNPYHFQDSGNYGVGKLLHSADIDFIGGPAQYHNRRLQLELNGITGSVNLHGKIWESEGDQRTHLSGEKNKSLGTTDNLSESIAIAKRDFMLNLQRKSSYYFYDFVFDWYRDPEFMTAVGRLREIDSALRSIRRKDHAETAFLFSEETIPYLTSRGSGLLREFVKNQIAELPRLGLPVDYYLMSDLDRIDFSRYKVVLFVNAYYADNEMIRKVQKYAAKKGRTLIFLHAPGVVGDSNRLDPEQSARLTGIRLAVNPDASAAGIRAAWGQMKSAAYRFRTEISDPSVKIIAYHDNGTPAGAERQFSDHKSIVICHPLPNAVFLRGLLAREKIRWLASGKSGLDQVNFAGPLISVYSRSGGAKTLWLTEPAEIVADLFTGEILGKNLKTVNFQMPPRPETRILYAGSAAEYEVFRTANGKD
;
A
#
# COMPACT_ATOMS: atom_id res chain seq x y z
N MET A 1 1.29 14.05 -37.00
CA MET A 1 2.00 13.82 -35.71
C MET A 1 1.99 15.12 -34.96
N ILE A 2 1.51 15.14 -33.74
CA ILE A 2 1.55 16.31 -32.84
C ILE A 2 2.87 16.21 -32.07
N LEU A 3 3.68 17.26 -32.11
CA LEU A 3 4.87 17.41 -31.26
C LEU A 3 4.49 18.29 -30.05
N PRO A 4 4.00 17.74 -28.96
CA PRO A 4 3.41 18.55 -27.87
C PRO A 4 4.42 19.41 -27.12
N GLU A 5 5.70 19.28 -27.40
CA GLU A 5 6.79 19.90 -26.65
C GLU A 5 7.62 20.89 -27.45
N CYS A 6 7.46 20.94 -28.75
CA CYS A 6 8.12 21.93 -29.61
C CYS A 6 7.09 22.99 -29.98
N ARG A 7 7.14 24.16 -29.38
CA ARG A 7 6.51 25.36 -29.95
C ARG A 7 7.35 25.75 -31.16
N LEU A 8 7.20 24.98 -32.24
CA LEU A 8 7.81 25.30 -33.52
C LEU A 8 6.99 26.39 -34.18
N PRO A 9 7.59 27.50 -34.59
CA PRO A 9 6.88 28.45 -35.44
C PRO A 9 6.32 27.76 -36.67
N ALA A 10 5.13 28.13 -37.10
CA ALA A 10 4.58 27.63 -38.36
C ALA A 10 5.52 28.00 -39.50
N GLY A 11 5.80 27.05 -40.39
CA GLY A 11 6.74 27.30 -41.49
C GLY A 11 7.21 26.02 -42.18
N LYS A 12 8.16 26.22 -43.08
CA LYS A 12 8.81 25.15 -43.80
C LYS A 12 10.19 24.83 -43.17
N TYR A 13 10.40 23.57 -42.91
CA TYR A 13 11.61 23.07 -42.27
C TYR A 13 12.30 22.02 -43.17
N ARG A 14 13.62 21.97 -43.12
CA ARG A 14 14.36 20.83 -43.65
C ARG A 14 14.41 19.79 -42.57
N GLY A 15 13.71 18.68 -42.74
CA GLY A 15 13.63 17.60 -41.79
C GLY A 15 14.54 16.44 -42.15
N VAL A 16 15.25 15.92 -41.13
CA VAL A 16 16.05 14.70 -41.25
C VAL A 16 15.50 13.70 -40.27
N LEU A 17 15.03 12.56 -40.76
CA LEU A 17 14.53 11.47 -39.94
C LEU A 17 15.53 10.31 -39.98
N GLY A 18 15.94 9.76 -38.85
CA GLY A 18 16.93 8.69 -38.78
C GLY A 18 16.97 7.97 -37.40
N ALA A 19 17.94 7.09 -37.26
CA ALA A 19 18.15 6.40 -35.99
C ALA A 19 18.64 7.36 -34.90
N VAL A 20 18.27 7.06 -33.64
CA VAL A 20 18.72 7.80 -32.48
C VAL A 20 20.26 7.66 -32.38
N CYS A 21 20.97 8.76 -32.10
CA CYS A 21 22.43 8.85 -32.03
C CYS A 21 23.18 8.83 -33.39
N GLY A 22 22.50 9.12 -34.51
CA GLY A 22 23.18 9.46 -35.78
C GLY A 22 23.82 8.31 -36.54
N GLN A 23 23.71 7.09 -36.08
CA GLN A 23 24.14 5.89 -36.82
C GLN A 23 22.93 5.31 -37.57
N GLY A 24 22.93 5.40 -38.89
CA GLY A 24 21.86 4.87 -39.73
C GLY A 24 21.34 5.87 -40.75
N ILE A 25 20.32 5.48 -41.49
CA ILE A 25 19.81 6.17 -42.66
C ILE A 25 19.23 7.53 -42.29
N LYS A 26 19.72 8.53 -42.99
CA LYS A 26 19.17 9.88 -42.94
C LYS A 26 18.27 10.07 -44.17
N ALA A 27 16.96 10.15 -43.94
CA ALA A 27 16.04 10.58 -44.98
C ALA A 27 15.75 12.06 -44.79
N GLU A 28 16.13 12.85 -45.77
CA GLU A 28 16.03 14.31 -45.74
C GLU A 28 14.83 14.74 -46.59
N GLN A 29 13.99 15.65 -46.03
CA GLN A 29 12.81 16.13 -46.72
C GLN A 29 12.40 17.51 -46.25
N GLU A 30 11.68 18.28 -47.10
CA GLU A 30 10.95 19.47 -46.66
C GLU A 30 9.73 19.05 -45.85
N ILE A 31 9.61 19.58 -44.65
CA ILE A 31 8.53 19.31 -43.69
C ILE A 31 7.81 20.62 -43.41
N ARG A 32 6.49 20.60 -43.51
CA ARG A 32 5.67 21.72 -43.10
C ARG A 32 5.15 21.54 -41.70
N VAL A 33 5.33 22.56 -40.88
CA VAL A 33 4.76 22.68 -39.53
C VAL A 33 3.63 23.70 -39.62
N ASP A 34 2.43 23.36 -39.20
CA ASP A 34 1.29 24.27 -39.14
C ASP A 34 1.22 25.05 -37.80
N GLU A 35 0.21 25.90 -37.66
CA GLU A 35 0.00 26.73 -36.47
C GLU A 35 -0.29 25.91 -35.22
N ASP A 36 -0.79 24.67 -35.35
CA ASP A 36 -1.06 23.73 -34.27
C ASP A 36 0.15 22.83 -33.97
N CYS A 37 1.33 23.12 -34.52
CA CYS A 37 2.55 22.30 -34.45
C CYS A 37 2.36 20.89 -35.01
N LEU A 38 1.43 20.68 -35.92
CA LEU A 38 1.25 19.42 -36.63
C LEU A 38 2.30 19.28 -37.73
N ILE A 39 2.91 18.09 -37.78
CA ILE A 39 3.87 17.71 -38.79
C ILE A 39 3.28 16.53 -39.58
N GLU A 40 3.11 16.72 -40.88
CA GLU A 40 2.82 15.62 -41.78
C GLU A 40 4.09 15.09 -42.41
N LEU A 41 4.35 13.81 -42.20
CA LEU A 41 5.45 13.10 -42.83
C LEU A 41 4.91 12.13 -43.91
N PRO A 42 5.48 12.08 -45.08
CA PRO A 42 5.06 11.14 -46.09
C PRO A 42 5.09 9.69 -45.64
N ALA A 43 4.03 8.93 -45.93
CA ALA A 43 3.95 7.52 -45.53
C ALA A 43 5.09 6.65 -46.03
N GLU A 44 5.57 6.96 -47.26
CA GLU A 44 6.73 6.28 -47.86
C GLU A 44 8.00 6.50 -47.05
N LEU A 45 8.25 7.74 -46.60
CA LEU A 45 9.38 8.10 -45.74
C LEU A 45 9.30 7.35 -44.40
N LEU A 46 8.13 7.37 -43.76
CA LEU A 46 7.91 6.67 -42.49
C LEU A 46 8.13 5.16 -42.64
N THR A 47 7.60 4.57 -43.72
CA THR A 47 7.73 3.14 -44.00
C THR A 47 9.19 2.75 -44.27
N ARG A 48 9.91 3.55 -45.02
CA ARG A 48 11.32 3.33 -45.29
C ARG A 48 12.16 3.42 -44.03
N VAL A 49 12.02 4.51 -43.25
CA VAL A 49 12.76 4.68 -42.01
C VAL A 49 12.40 3.59 -41.01
N TYR A 50 11.12 3.23 -40.88
CA TYR A 50 10.70 2.16 -40.02
C TYR A 50 11.36 0.81 -40.32
N ARG A 51 11.51 0.45 -41.61
CA ARG A 51 12.15 -0.81 -42.03
C ARG A 51 13.64 -0.84 -41.76
N GLU A 52 14.30 0.31 -41.84
CA GLU A 52 15.73 0.46 -41.75
C GLU A 52 16.23 0.75 -40.32
N LEU A 53 15.34 1.14 -39.40
CA LEU A 53 15.67 1.28 -38.00
C LEU A 53 16.06 -0.08 -37.37
N PRO A 54 17.13 -0.14 -36.58
CA PRO A 54 17.58 -1.36 -35.95
C PRO A 54 16.55 -1.88 -34.92
N GLY A 55 16.46 -3.21 -34.81
CA GLY A 55 15.68 -3.91 -33.80
C GLY A 55 14.53 -4.73 -34.39
N ASP A 56 14.09 -5.70 -33.61
CA ASP A 56 13.05 -6.68 -33.92
C ASP A 56 11.66 -6.30 -33.36
N LYS A 57 11.61 -5.21 -32.58
CA LYS A 57 10.36 -4.74 -31.97
C LYS A 57 9.46 -4.01 -32.97
N LEU A 58 8.16 -4.21 -32.85
CA LEU A 58 7.14 -3.53 -33.66
C LEU A 58 7.08 -2.02 -33.41
N VAL A 59 7.50 -1.57 -32.26
CA VAL A 59 7.55 -0.17 -31.88
C VAL A 59 8.99 0.29 -31.85
N ARG A 60 9.35 1.25 -32.70
CA ARG A 60 10.73 1.72 -32.90
C ARG A 60 10.82 3.21 -32.65
N THR A 61 11.92 3.66 -32.07
CA THR A 61 12.19 5.08 -31.80
C THR A 61 13.13 5.65 -32.86
N ALA A 62 12.77 6.79 -33.44
CA ALA A 62 13.54 7.56 -34.38
C ALA A 62 13.82 8.96 -33.83
N GLU A 63 14.85 9.60 -34.36
CA GLU A 63 15.15 11.01 -34.14
C GLU A 63 14.71 11.82 -35.36
N LEU A 64 13.91 12.84 -35.13
CA LEU A 64 13.54 13.85 -36.13
C LEU A 64 14.28 15.13 -35.81
N SER A 65 15.10 15.58 -36.77
CA SER A 65 15.78 16.87 -36.69
C SER A 65 15.15 17.82 -37.72
N LEU A 66 14.79 19.01 -37.29
CA LEU A 66 14.19 20.05 -38.11
C LEU A 66 15.11 21.26 -38.15
N LYS A 67 15.35 21.82 -39.31
CA LYS A 67 16.18 23.01 -39.52
C LYS A 67 15.40 24.05 -40.31
N ASN A 68 15.43 25.32 -39.85
CA ASN A 68 14.89 26.47 -40.54
C ASN A 68 15.87 27.64 -40.33
N GLY A 69 16.62 28.02 -41.32
CA GLY A 69 17.72 28.99 -41.19
C GLY A 69 18.78 28.49 -40.18
N ASP A 70 19.05 29.29 -39.16
CA ASP A 70 19.95 28.96 -38.06
C ASP A 70 19.28 28.16 -36.92
N ASP A 71 17.98 28.07 -36.92
CA ASP A 71 17.21 27.35 -35.91
C ASP A 71 17.27 25.84 -36.16
N PHE A 72 17.59 25.10 -35.09
CA PHE A 72 17.71 23.66 -35.14
C PHE A 72 16.96 22.99 -33.99
N TYR A 73 16.05 22.10 -34.33
CA TYR A 73 15.19 21.37 -33.38
C TYR A 73 15.42 19.88 -33.52
N ARG A 74 15.49 19.18 -32.39
CA ARG A 74 15.54 17.71 -32.34
C ARG A 74 14.42 17.18 -31.47
N CYS A 75 13.77 16.13 -31.91
CA CYS A 75 12.81 15.39 -31.10
C CYS A 75 12.91 13.90 -31.40
N ARG A 76 12.58 13.08 -30.39
CA ARG A 76 12.41 11.65 -30.59
C ARG A 76 10.96 11.37 -30.88
N ILE A 77 10.72 10.48 -31.84
CA ILE A 77 9.39 10.03 -32.26
C ILE A 77 9.32 8.52 -32.21
N THR A 78 8.13 8.00 -31.99
CA THR A 78 7.87 6.56 -32.02
C THR A 78 7.15 6.19 -33.29
N LEU A 79 7.72 5.26 -34.04
CA LEU A 79 7.14 4.70 -35.26
C LEU A 79 6.56 3.32 -34.94
N TYR A 80 5.32 3.10 -35.39
CA TYR A 80 4.62 1.82 -35.25
C TYR A 80 3.51 1.71 -36.30
N ASP A 81 3.15 0.48 -36.67
CA ASP A 81 1.96 0.21 -37.49
C ASP A 81 0.79 -0.14 -36.53
N PRO A 82 -0.29 0.66 -36.49
CA PRO A 82 -1.41 0.41 -35.61
C PRO A 82 -2.17 -0.88 -35.91
N LYS A 83 -1.97 -1.50 -37.07
CA LYS A 83 -2.57 -2.78 -37.45
C LYS A 83 -1.79 -3.99 -36.98
N GLN A 84 -0.51 -3.81 -36.61
CA GLN A 84 0.30 -4.88 -36.06
C GLN A 84 0.01 -5.10 -34.57
N LYS A 85 0.11 -6.36 -34.15
CA LYS A 85 -0.13 -6.79 -32.78
C LYS A 85 1.16 -7.38 -32.20
N ALA A 86 1.64 -6.81 -31.09
CA ALA A 86 2.78 -7.38 -30.38
C ALA A 86 2.35 -8.59 -29.54
N VAL A 87 3.29 -9.47 -29.24
CA VAL A 87 3.05 -10.54 -28.25
C VAL A 87 2.81 -9.91 -26.89
N PRO A 88 1.66 -10.17 -26.24
CA PRO A 88 1.37 -9.54 -24.96
C PRO A 88 2.42 -9.83 -23.90
N ALA A 89 2.80 -8.81 -23.15
CA ALA A 89 3.71 -8.92 -22.03
C ALA A 89 3.18 -9.87 -20.96
N THR A 90 4.09 -10.39 -20.15
CA THR A 90 3.78 -11.14 -18.95
C THR A 90 4.25 -10.38 -17.72
N GLY A 91 3.32 -10.12 -16.79
CA GLY A 91 3.58 -9.55 -15.49
C GLY A 91 3.24 -10.58 -14.40
N THR A 92 4.16 -10.80 -13.48
CA THR A 92 3.96 -11.66 -12.31
C THR A 92 4.68 -11.07 -11.11
N VAL A 93 4.48 -11.65 -9.95
CA VAL A 93 5.25 -11.34 -8.74
C VAL A 93 6.19 -12.49 -8.41
N TYR A 94 7.30 -12.18 -7.75
CA TYR A 94 8.23 -13.18 -7.26
C TYR A 94 8.58 -12.94 -5.79
N SER A 95 8.94 -14.01 -5.11
CA SER A 95 9.58 -13.98 -3.81
C SER A 95 10.73 -14.98 -3.84
N GLN A 96 11.97 -14.48 -3.87
CA GLN A 96 13.18 -15.28 -3.99
C GLN A 96 14.34 -14.68 -3.20
N ASN A 97 15.15 -15.49 -2.56
CA ASN A 97 16.33 -15.08 -1.80
C ASN A 97 16.04 -14.03 -0.71
N GLY A 98 14.81 -14.02 -0.15
CA GLY A 98 14.38 -13.01 0.81
C GLY A 98 14.00 -11.66 0.20
N SER A 99 14.02 -11.52 -1.12
CA SER A 99 13.51 -10.36 -1.86
C SER A 99 12.18 -10.68 -2.53
N ALA A 100 11.31 -9.68 -2.69
CA ALA A 100 10.08 -9.79 -3.45
C ALA A 100 9.93 -8.61 -4.40
N GLY A 101 9.22 -8.79 -5.50
CA GLY A 101 9.02 -7.75 -6.50
C GLY A 101 8.22 -8.24 -7.69
N PHE A 102 8.15 -7.40 -8.73
CA PHE A 102 7.52 -7.74 -9.99
C PHE A 102 8.51 -8.39 -10.96
N LEU A 103 7.99 -9.29 -11.79
CA LEU A 103 8.64 -9.75 -13.02
C LEU A 103 7.91 -9.17 -14.22
N VAL A 104 8.65 -8.58 -15.15
CA VAL A 104 8.13 -8.12 -16.42
C VAL A 104 8.83 -8.91 -17.52
N ASN A 105 8.09 -9.70 -18.28
CA ASN A 105 8.63 -10.62 -19.30
C ASN A 105 9.76 -11.51 -18.75
N GLY A 106 9.58 -12.01 -17.53
CA GLY A 106 10.54 -12.88 -16.82
C GLY A 106 11.75 -12.14 -16.21
N LYS A 107 11.87 -10.83 -16.37
CA LYS A 107 12.96 -10.03 -15.79
C LYS A 107 12.52 -9.37 -14.49
N PRO A 108 13.32 -9.44 -13.41
CA PRO A 108 12.97 -8.81 -12.15
C PRO A 108 13.05 -7.28 -12.25
N VAL A 109 12.00 -6.64 -11.75
CA VAL A 109 11.95 -5.20 -11.53
C VAL A 109 12.42 -4.94 -10.09
N GLY A 110 13.20 -3.89 -9.89
CA GLY A 110 13.64 -3.51 -8.56
C GLY A 110 12.52 -3.02 -7.64
N THR A 111 12.90 -2.74 -6.40
CA THR A 111 12.01 -2.16 -5.39
C THR A 111 11.34 -0.90 -5.92
N HIS A 112 12.07 -0.01 -6.60
CA HIS A 112 11.51 1.10 -7.34
C HIS A 112 10.96 0.60 -8.69
N SER A 113 9.66 0.41 -8.77
CA SER A 113 8.99 -0.25 -9.91
C SER A 113 8.49 0.70 -10.98
N GLY A 114 8.59 2.00 -10.80
CA GLY A 114 8.13 2.96 -11.79
C GLY A 114 7.93 4.36 -11.27
N SER A 115 7.40 5.19 -12.15
CA SER A 115 7.01 6.56 -11.84
C SER A 115 5.64 6.89 -12.45
N LEU A 116 4.97 7.85 -11.88
CA LEU A 116 3.79 8.49 -12.43
C LEU A 116 4.12 9.96 -12.63
N GLY A 117 4.14 10.40 -13.88
CA GLY A 117 3.98 11.80 -14.22
C GLY A 117 2.52 12.04 -14.54
N PHE A 118 1.87 12.89 -13.76
CA PHE A 118 0.43 12.99 -13.77
C PHE A 118 -0.11 13.58 -15.10
N TRP A 119 -1.11 12.92 -15.61
CA TRP A 119 -2.17 13.31 -16.52
C TRP A 119 -1.86 13.47 -18.00
N GLU A 120 -1.08 14.26 -18.54
CA GLU A 120 -0.98 14.40 -20.01
C GLU A 120 0.29 15.14 -20.44
N GLY A 121 0.81 14.76 -21.61
CA GLY A 121 1.82 15.53 -22.34
C GLY A 121 3.22 15.51 -21.76
N ARG A 122 3.80 16.68 -21.63
CA ARG A 122 5.23 16.93 -21.38
C ARG A 122 5.76 16.28 -20.10
N ILE A 123 5.03 16.41 -18.97
CA ILE A 123 5.52 15.94 -17.65
C ILE A 123 5.63 14.42 -17.60
N ALA A 124 4.66 13.68 -18.15
CA ALA A 124 4.73 12.23 -18.20
C ALA A 124 5.94 11.74 -19.03
N GLY A 125 6.21 12.39 -20.17
CA GLY A 125 7.37 12.09 -21.00
C GLY A 125 8.69 12.44 -20.32
N GLU A 126 8.80 13.60 -19.69
CA GLU A 126 10.00 14.02 -18.95
C GLU A 126 10.27 13.13 -17.74
N SER A 127 9.24 12.77 -16.99
CA SER A 127 9.34 11.81 -15.88
C SER A 127 9.84 10.45 -16.39
N ALA A 128 9.20 9.90 -17.44
CA ALA A 128 9.63 8.64 -18.04
C ALA A 128 11.09 8.68 -18.55
N SER A 129 11.54 9.81 -19.10
CA SER A 129 12.91 10.00 -19.54
C SER A 129 13.90 10.02 -18.36
N ARG A 130 13.61 10.79 -17.31
CA ARG A 130 14.45 10.88 -16.12
C ARG A 130 14.61 9.55 -15.41
N PHE A 131 13.49 8.93 -15.08
CA PHE A 131 13.49 7.64 -14.38
C PHE A 131 14.07 6.53 -15.26
N GLY A 132 13.78 6.53 -16.57
CA GLY A 132 14.40 5.62 -17.54
C GLY A 132 15.91 5.80 -17.65
N GLY A 133 16.41 7.04 -17.53
CA GLY A 133 17.85 7.35 -17.52
C GLY A 133 18.63 6.69 -16.37
N ILE A 134 17.94 6.38 -15.27
CA ILE A 134 18.49 5.63 -14.14
C ILE A 134 17.98 4.19 -14.10
N GLY A 135 17.31 3.71 -15.17
CA GLY A 135 16.82 2.34 -15.35
C GLY A 135 15.59 1.98 -14.52
N ILE A 136 14.75 2.95 -14.18
CA ILE A 136 13.39 2.74 -13.63
C ILE A 136 12.43 2.92 -14.79
N ASP A 137 12.03 1.83 -15.43
CA ASP A 137 11.32 1.84 -16.72
C ASP A 137 9.79 1.75 -16.61
N GLY A 138 9.23 1.56 -15.41
CA GLY A 138 7.79 1.50 -15.23
C GLY A 138 7.16 2.89 -15.34
N SER A 139 6.13 3.03 -16.16
CA SER A 139 5.32 4.25 -16.26
C SER A 139 3.88 3.94 -15.88
N VAL A 140 3.36 4.65 -14.89
CA VAL A 140 1.93 4.53 -14.53
C VAL A 140 1.10 5.26 -15.57
N PHE A 141 0.05 4.58 -16.03
CA PHE A 141 -0.87 5.06 -17.06
C PHE A 141 -2.29 5.03 -16.51
N LEU A 142 -2.84 6.19 -16.19
CA LEU A 142 -4.22 6.31 -15.70
C LEU A 142 -5.20 6.16 -16.87
N LEU A 143 -6.17 5.28 -16.74
CA LEU A 143 -7.20 5.02 -17.72
C LEU A 143 -8.59 5.04 -17.10
N ASN A 144 -9.32 6.11 -17.35
CA ASN A 144 -10.71 6.25 -16.94
C ASN A 144 -11.61 5.61 -18.00
N ALA A 145 -12.24 4.46 -17.69
CA ALA A 145 -13.09 3.77 -18.66
C ALA A 145 -14.23 4.63 -19.19
N TYR A 146 -14.84 5.44 -18.30
CA TYR A 146 -16.00 6.28 -18.66
C TYR A 146 -15.72 7.30 -19.77
N GLU A 147 -14.46 7.71 -19.97
CA GLU A 147 -14.08 8.64 -21.06
C GLU A 147 -14.27 8.02 -22.46
N PHE A 148 -14.27 6.70 -22.54
CA PHE A 148 -14.40 5.92 -23.76
C PHE A 148 -15.73 5.19 -23.87
N MET A 149 -16.70 5.47 -22.99
CA MET A 149 -18.01 4.86 -22.98
C MET A 149 -19.08 5.83 -23.46
N ASP A 150 -20.15 5.28 -24.03
CA ASP A 150 -21.35 6.04 -24.35
C ASP A 150 -22.29 6.18 -23.11
N SER A 151 -23.42 6.86 -23.29
CA SER A 151 -24.41 7.05 -22.24
C SER A 151 -25.12 5.76 -21.79
N ASN A 152 -24.97 4.66 -22.50
CA ASN A 152 -25.52 3.35 -22.19
C ASN A 152 -24.48 2.43 -21.54
N GLY A 153 -23.24 2.93 -21.34
CA GLY A 153 -22.16 2.16 -20.75
C GLY A 153 -21.43 1.24 -21.73
N GLN A 154 -21.53 1.48 -23.04
CA GLN A 154 -20.84 0.69 -24.07
C GLN A 154 -19.48 1.31 -24.40
N LEU A 155 -18.45 0.48 -24.48
CA LEU A 155 -17.08 0.92 -24.79
C LEU A 155 -16.90 1.20 -26.28
N ASN A 156 -16.38 2.36 -26.62
CA ASN A 156 -15.86 2.66 -27.96
C ASN A 156 -14.41 2.16 -28.06
N ARG A 157 -14.24 0.97 -28.63
CA ARG A 157 -12.94 0.27 -28.70
C ARG A 157 -11.93 1.01 -29.58
N GLU A 158 -12.36 1.57 -30.70
CA GLU A 158 -11.48 2.28 -31.64
C GLU A 158 -10.92 3.56 -31.02
N ARG A 159 -11.80 4.33 -30.36
CA ARG A 159 -11.38 5.53 -29.63
C ARG A 159 -10.40 5.20 -28.51
N LEU A 160 -10.66 4.13 -27.74
CA LEU A 160 -9.74 3.67 -26.70
C LEU A 160 -8.39 3.25 -27.30
N GLN A 161 -8.40 2.45 -28.37
CA GLN A 161 -7.17 1.97 -29.01
C GLN A 161 -6.32 3.12 -29.56
N SER A 162 -6.96 4.09 -30.24
CA SER A 162 -6.27 5.27 -30.76
C SER A 162 -5.62 6.10 -29.65
N ALA A 163 -6.38 6.44 -28.60
CA ALA A 163 -5.87 7.21 -27.47
C ALA A 163 -4.74 6.49 -26.71
N LEU A 164 -4.91 5.18 -26.48
CA LEU A 164 -3.90 4.35 -25.83
C LEU A 164 -2.59 4.34 -26.63
N ASN A 165 -2.66 4.02 -27.93
CA ASN A 165 -1.48 3.94 -28.79
C ASN A 165 -0.77 5.29 -28.88
N GLN A 166 -1.51 6.39 -29.01
CA GLN A 166 -0.93 7.73 -29.09
C GLN A 166 -0.16 8.09 -27.80
N ARG A 167 -0.78 7.90 -26.63
CA ARG A 167 -0.15 8.19 -25.33
C ARG A 167 1.07 7.31 -25.09
N MET A 168 0.97 6.01 -25.37
CA MET A 168 2.08 5.08 -25.22
C MET A 168 3.25 5.41 -26.16
N ALA A 169 2.95 5.84 -27.38
CA ALA A 169 3.96 6.28 -28.32
C ALA A 169 4.76 7.48 -27.80
N GLN A 170 4.06 8.49 -27.25
CA GLN A 170 4.70 9.68 -26.68
C GLN A 170 5.69 9.32 -25.54
N ILE A 171 5.27 8.47 -24.63
CA ILE A 171 6.11 8.04 -23.49
C ILE A 171 7.28 7.15 -23.97
N THR A 172 7.02 6.24 -24.92
CA THR A 172 8.04 5.36 -25.49
C THR A 172 9.12 6.15 -26.24
N ALA A 173 8.77 7.25 -26.88
CA ALA A 173 9.74 8.14 -27.49
C ALA A 173 10.77 8.70 -26.49
N ARG A 174 10.36 8.90 -25.25
CA ARG A 174 11.21 9.41 -24.16
C ARG A 174 11.97 8.31 -23.42
N ASN A 175 11.34 7.15 -23.25
CA ASN A 175 11.96 5.95 -22.69
C ASN A 175 11.67 4.73 -23.57
N PRO A 176 12.58 4.32 -24.45
CA PRO A 176 12.37 3.15 -25.31
C PRO A 176 12.20 1.82 -24.58
N ASN A 177 12.62 1.73 -23.31
CA ASN A 177 12.50 0.53 -22.49
C ASN A 177 11.23 0.50 -21.63
N VAL A 178 10.41 1.55 -21.70
CA VAL A 178 9.22 1.70 -20.85
C VAL A 178 8.30 0.50 -20.92
N TYR A 179 7.78 0.09 -19.77
CA TYR A 179 6.60 -0.74 -19.62
C TYR A 179 5.50 0.03 -18.89
N PHE A 180 4.24 -0.27 -19.20
CA PHE A 180 3.11 0.49 -18.72
C PHE A 180 2.38 -0.23 -17.59
N LYS A 181 2.15 0.49 -16.50
CA LYS A 181 1.35 0.08 -15.35
C LYS A 181 -0.02 0.72 -15.48
N ILE A 182 -1.00 0.01 -16.05
CA ILE A 182 -2.33 0.58 -16.30
C ILE A 182 -3.12 0.60 -15.00
N TYR A 183 -3.59 1.79 -14.61
CA TYR A 183 -4.52 2.02 -13.53
C TYR A 183 -5.91 2.24 -14.13
N PHE A 184 -6.72 1.19 -14.08
CA PHE A 184 -8.01 1.13 -14.77
C PHE A 184 -9.14 1.51 -13.81
N HIS A 185 -9.72 2.69 -14.02
CA HIS A 185 -10.81 3.21 -13.20
C HIS A 185 -12.15 2.70 -13.69
N LEU A 186 -12.88 2.02 -12.80
CA LEU A 186 -14.16 1.34 -13.06
C LEU A 186 -15.38 2.27 -12.91
N TYR A 187 -15.21 3.57 -13.12
CA TYR A 187 -16.29 4.54 -13.03
C TYR A 187 -17.26 4.43 -14.21
N MET A 188 -18.55 4.71 -13.95
CA MET A 188 -19.55 4.83 -14.98
C MET A 188 -19.68 6.27 -15.47
N PRO A 189 -20.08 6.49 -16.75
CA PRO A 189 -20.35 7.83 -17.25
C PRO A 189 -21.44 8.53 -16.44
N PRO A 190 -21.34 9.85 -16.20
CA PRO A 190 -22.38 10.63 -15.54
C PRO A 190 -23.78 10.46 -16.17
N ALA A 191 -23.85 10.33 -17.49
CA ALA A 191 -25.11 10.11 -18.21
C ALA A 191 -25.74 8.74 -17.87
N TRP A 192 -24.92 7.69 -17.69
CA TRP A 192 -25.38 6.38 -17.23
C TRP A 192 -25.92 6.46 -15.81
N CYS A 193 -25.19 7.10 -14.91
CA CYS A 193 -25.61 7.26 -13.51
C CYS A 193 -26.97 7.99 -13.41
N LYS A 194 -27.22 8.99 -14.25
CA LYS A 194 -28.51 9.69 -14.30
C LYS A 194 -29.66 8.80 -14.81
N LYS A 195 -29.38 7.79 -15.63
CA LYS A 195 -30.37 6.84 -16.14
C LYS A 195 -30.69 5.72 -15.15
N HIS A 196 -29.79 5.43 -14.21
CA HIS A 196 -29.86 4.31 -13.28
C HIS A 196 -29.71 4.75 -11.82
N PRO A 197 -30.53 5.71 -11.33
CA PRO A 197 -30.40 6.24 -9.97
C PRO A 197 -30.59 5.17 -8.89
N GLU A 198 -31.33 4.10 -9.18
CA GLU A 198 -31.60 2.95 -8.30
C GLU A 198 -30.36 2.07 -8.05
N GLU A 199 -29.37 2.14 -8.95
CA GLU A 199 -28.13 1.37 -8.86
C GLU A 199 -27.01 2.12 -8.10
N LEU A 200 -27.25 3.42 -7.81
CA LEU A 200 -26.22 4.27 -7.19
C LEU A 200 -26.19 4.10 -5.68
N ILE A 201 -25.01 4.36 -5.11
CA ILE A 201 -24.87 4.36 -3.65
C ILE A 201 -25.84 5.37 -3.01
N LYS A 202 -26.24 5.08 -1.78
CA LYS A 202 -27.05 5.96 -0.97
C LYS A 202 -26.40 6.23 0.38
N LEU A 203 -26.16 7.51 0.67
CA LEU A 203 -25.58 7.98 1.92
C LEU A 203 -26.68 8.37 2.90
N ASP A 204 -26.45 8.24 4.21
CA ASP A 204 -27.39 8.56 5.27
C ASP A 204 -27.72 10.06 5.38
N ASN A 205 -26.83 10.92 4.94
CA ASN A 205 -27.00 12.38 4.94
C ASN A 205 -27.72 12.91 3.68
N GLY A 206 -28.14 12.04 2.76
CA GLY A 206 -28.85 12.43 1.54
C GLY A 206 -27.99 13.11 0.48
N THR A 207 -26.67 13.15 0.63
CA THR A 207 -25.76 13.78 -0.33
C THR A 207 -25.85 13.09 -1.70
N ASP A 208 -26.06 13.89 -2.76
CA ASP A 208 -26.07 13.44 -4.15
C ASP A 208 -24.77 13.78 -4.90
N SER A 209 -23.93 14.63 -4.32
CA SER A 209 -22.67 15.08 -4.89
C SER A 209 -21.49 14.44 -4.16
N LEU A 210 -20.58 13.85 -4.95
CA LEU A 210 -19.32 13.26 -4.48
C LEU A 210 -18.17 13.96 -5.19
N GLU A 211 -17.38 14.71 -4.46
CA GLU A 211 -16.36 15.60 -5.03
C GLU A 211 -15.37 14.89 -5.95
N MET A 212 -14.98 13.67 -5.60
CA MET A 212 -13.97 12.89 -6.33
C MET A 212 -14.55 11.99 -7.41
N ALA A 213 -15.87 12.00 -7.64
CA ALA A 213 -16.52 11.20 -8.64
C ALA A 213 -16.61 11.90 -10.00
N PRO A 214 -16.62 11.18 -11.13
CA PRO A 214 -16.87 11.77 -12.45
C PRO A 214 -18.15 12.60 -12.47
N GLY A 215 -18.04 13.87 -12.89
CA GLY A 215 -19.16 14.81 -12.89
C GLY A 215 -19.71 15.15 -11.51
N LYS A 216 -18.98 14.82 -10.46
CA LYS A 216 -19.37 15.01 -9.04
C LYS A 216 -20.69 14.36 -8.65
N ILE A 217 -21.12 13.31 -9.37
CA ILE A 217 -22.36 12.60 -9.09
C ILE A 217 -22.09 11.23 -8.49
N ARG A 218 -23.08 10.72 -7.73
CA ARG A 218 -23.01 9.37 -7.16
C ARG A 218 -22.69 8.34 -8.21
N GLN A 219 -21.91 7.36 -7.83
CA GLN A 219 -21.49 6.23 -8.64
C GLN A 219 -22.23 4.95 -8.20
N PRO A 220 -22.21 3.87 -8.98
CA PRO A 220 -22.84 2.61 -8.59
C PRO A 220 -22.40 2.10 -7.23
N SER A 221 -23.34 1.49 -6.52
CA SER A 221 -23.05 0.68 -5.32
C SER A 221 -22.10 -0.48 -5.69
N TYR A 222 -21.23 -0.90 -4.77
CA TYR A 222 -20.48 -2.15 -4.93
C TYR A 222 -21.39 -3.36 -5.22
N ALA A 223 -22.63 -3.31 -4.74
CA ALA A 223 -23.63 -4.35 -4.90
C ALA A 223 -24.46 -4.25 -6.17
N SER A 224 -24.29 -3.23 -7.00
CA SER A 224 -25.00 -3.12 -8.29
C SER A 224 -24.61 -4.27 -9.23
N GLU A 225 -25.52 -5.20 -9.45
CA GLU A 225 -25.30 -6.31 -10.39
C GLU A 225 -25.25 -5.81 -11.84
N LEU A 226 -26.01 -4.76 -12.17
CA LEU A 226 -25.99 -4.12 -13.48
C LEU A 226 -24.62 -3.53 -13.79
N TRP A 227 -24.08 -2.72 -12.85
CA TRP A 227 -22.74 -2.17 -12.99
C TRP A 227 -21.66 -3.26 -13.11
N ARG A 228 -21.67 -4.25 -12.22
CA ARG A 228 -20.71 -5.36 -12.27
C ARG A 228 -20.71 -6.05 -13.63
N LYS A 229 -21.89 -6.36 -14.18
CA LYS A 229 -22.03 -7.03 -15.47
C LYS A 229 -21.54 -6.14 -16.62
N GLN A 230 -21.98 -4.89 -16.68
CA GLN A 230 -21.61 -3.96 -17.76
C GLN A 230 -20.13 -3.60 -17.70
N MET A 231 -19.64 -3.17 -16.54
CA MET A 231 -18.24 -2.81 -16.36
C MET A 231 -17.32 -4.02 -16.52
N GLY A 232 -17.76 -5.22 -16.13
CA GLY A 232 -17.04 -6.45 -16.42
C GLY A 232 -16.88 -6.71 -17.93
N THR A 233 -17.90 -6.39 -18.74
CA THR A 233 -17.83 -6.45 -20.20
C THR A 233 -16.85 -5.40 -20.75
N VAL A 234 -16.93 -4.15 -20.28
CA VAL A 234 -16.02 -3.07 -20.63
C VAL A 234 -14.56 -3.46 -20.32
N LEU A 235 -14.31 -4.00 -19.14
CA LEU A 235 -12.97 -4.44 -18.73
C LEU A 235 -12.41 -5.55 -19.66
N ARG A 236 -13.22 -6.55 -20.01
CA ARG A 236 -12.81 -7.58 -20.99
C ARG A 236 -12.44 -6.96 -22.35
N GLN A 237 -13.27 -6.07 -22.84
CA GLN A 237 -13.03 -5.38 -24.12
C GLN A 237 -11.80 -4.49 -24.09
N ALA A 238 -11.58 -3.76 -23.01
CA ALA A 238 -10.38 -2.94 -22.81
C ALA A 238 -9.10 -3.80 -22.78
N ILE A 239 -9.11 -4.90 -22.03
CA ILE A 239 -7.97 -5.84 -21.99
C ILE A 239 -7.72 -6.45 -23.38
N GLN A 240 -8.76 -6.70 -24.17
CA GLN A 240 -8.59 -7.14 -25.55
C GLN A 240 -7.90 -6.07 -26.39
N VAL A 241 -8.29 -4.79 -26.25
CA VAL A 241 -7.60 -3.66 -26.90
C VAL A 241 -6.12 -3.61 -26.49
N PHE A 242 -5.79 -3.80 -25.21
CA PHE A 242 -4.39 -3.85 -24.74
C PHE A 242 -3.61 -4.96 -25.43
N ARG A 243 -4.21 -6.15 -25.57
CA ARG A 243 -3.57 -7.32 -26.19
C ARG A 243 -3.44 -7.22 -27.71
N GLU A 244 -4.26 -6.40 -28.33
CA GLU A 244 -4.24 -6.18 -29.78
C GLU A 244 -3.41 -4.96 -30.20
N SER A 245 -2.86 -4.22 -29.24
CA SER A 245 -2.03 -3.05 -29.46
C SER A 245 -0.63 -3.45 -29.95
N PRO A 246 0.03 -2.62 -30.80
CA PRO A 246 1.46 -2.75 -31.07
C PRO A 246 2.35 -2.58 -29.83
N PHE A 247 1.81 -2.06 -28.74
CA PHE A 247 2.46 -1.92 -27.44
C PHE A 247 2.15 -3.06 -26.44
N ALA A 248 1.49 -4.12 -26.87
CA ALA A 248 1.04 -5.20 -25.98
C ALA A 248 2.20 -5.85 -25.21
N ASP A 249 3.42 -5.90 -25.80
CA ASP A 249 4.65 -6.40 -25.18
C ASP A 249 5.16 -5.55 -24.01
N ARG A 250 4.54 -4.39 -23.78
CA ARG A 250 4.89 -3.39 -22.75
C ARG A 250 3.80 -3.20 -21.69
N ILE A 251 2.72 -4.01 -21.70
CA ILE A 251 1.60 -3.90 -20.75
C ILE A 251 1.54 -5.15 -19.87
N PRO A 252 2.38 -5.25 -18.84
CA PRO A 252 2.43 -6.41 -17.95
C PRO A 252 1.52 -6.28 -16.71
N TYR A 253 0.91 -5.11 -16.47
CA TYR A 253 0.39 -4.72 -15.17
C TYR A 253 -0.98 -4.04 -15.30
N LEU A 254 -1.90 -4.40 -14.42
CA LEU A 254 -3.22 -3.78 -14.31
C LEU A 254 -3.59 -3.57 -12.84
N ARG A 255 -3.85 -2.33 -12.45
CA ARG A 255 -4.45 -1.99 -11.16
C ARG A 255 -5.92 -1.63 -11.37
N LEU A 256 -6.79 -2.30 -10.65
CA LEU A 256 -8.23 -2.02 -10.62
C LEU A 256 -8.49 -0.89 -9.64
N CYS A 257 -9.09 0.19 -10.11
CA CYS A 257 -9.34 1.40 -9.33
C CYS A 257 -10.82 1.72 -9.33
N TYR A 258 -11.38 1.99 -8.15
CA TYR A 258 -12.76 2.40 -8.00
C TYR A 258 -12.97 3.16 -6.69
N ALA A 259 -14.13 3.76 -6.51
CA ALA A 259 -14.52 4.56 -5.37
C ALA A 259 -13.64 5.80 -5.20
N ASN A 260 -13.52 6.30 -3.98
CA ASN A 260 -12.86 7.58 -3.72
C ASN A 260 -11.38 7.52 -4.17
N CYS A 261 -10.95 8.47 -4.98
CA CYS A 261 -9.59 8.53 -5.57
C CYS A 261 -9.14 7.26 -6.34
N GLY A 262 -10.05 6.33 -6.67
CA GLY A 262 -9.69 5.03 -7.24
C GLY A 262 -9.12 4.03 -6.24
N GLU A 263 -9.16 4.34 -4.96
CA GLU A 263 -8.47 3.60 -3.89
C GLU A 263 -9.36 2.57 -3.16
N TRP A 264 -10.52 2.22 -3.69
CA TRP A 264 -11.51 1.34 -3.05
C TRP A 264 -11.94 1.79 -1.64
N ASN A 265 -11.66 3.06 -1.29
CA ASN A 265 -12.27 3.71 -0.16
C ASN A 265 -13.71 4.03 -0.52
N HIS A 266 -14.64 3.35 0.14
CA HIS A 266 -16.04 3.54 -0.21
C HIS A 266 -16.44 5.02 -0.11
N TRP A 267 -17.30 5.46 -1.03
CA TRP A 267 -17.90 6.78 -0.97
C TRP A 267 -18.56 6.99 0.40
N GLY A 268 -18.58 8.20 0.90
CA GLY A 268 -19.07 8.49 2.24
C GLY A 268 -17.98 8.54 3.30
N TYR A 269 -16.88 7.82 3.12
CA TYR A 269 -15.74 7.87 4.04
C TYR A 269 -15.19 9.30 4.19
N HIS A 270 -15.03 10.02 3.08
CA HIS A 270 -14.57 11.40 3.06
C HIS A 270 -15.69 12.41 3.33
N GLU A 271 -16.93 12.07 3.04
CA GLU A 271 -18.12 12.89 3.30
C GLU A 271 -18.62 12.79 4.75
N HIS A 272 -17.94 12.03 5.60
CA HIS A 272 -18.35 11.73 6.99
C HIS A 272 -19.77 11.21 7.09
N ALA A 273 -20.20 10.44 6.07
CA ALA A 273 -21.51 9.84 5.96
C ALA A 273 -21.43 8.33 6.11
N PHE A 274 -22.47 7.72 6.69
CA PHE A 274 -22.61 6.27 6.69
C PHE A 274 -23.11 5.76 5.34
N VAL A 275 -22.62 4.60 4.94
CA VAL A 275 -22.90 3.94 3.66
C VAL A 275 -23.13 2.44 3.86
N ASP A 276 -23.67 1.73 2.96
CA ASP A 276 -24.41 2.08 1.76
C ASP A 276 -25.88 1.65 1.95
N TYR A 277 -26.80 2.60 1.85
CA TYR A 277 -28.24 2.35 2.05
C TYR A 277 -28.99 2.09 0.73
N SER A 278 -28.25 1.85 -0.37
CA SER A 278 -28.86 1.55 -1.66
C SER A 278 -29.61 0.22 -1.65
N LEU A 279 -30.64 0.09 -2.49
CA LEU A 279 -31.39 -1.17 -2.63
C LEU A 279 -30.51 -2.35 -3.07
N PRO A 280 -29.54 -2.19 -3.99
CA PRO A 280 -28.57 -3.24 -4.25
C PRO A 280 -27.81 -3.73 -3.03
N MET A 281 -27.36 -2.82 -2.13
CA MET A 281 -26.65 -3.16 -0.92
C MET A 281 -27.56 -3.87 0.11
N GLN A 282 -28.79 -3.41 0.26
CA GLN A 282 -29.81 -4.05 1.10
C GLN A 282 -30.00 -5.52 0.66
N ARG A 283 -30.19 -5.74 -0.65
CA ARG A 283 -30.35 -7.09 -1.23
C ARG A 283 -29.13 -7.98 -1.00
N ALA A 284 -27.92 -7.44 -1.18
CA ALA A 284 -26.69 -8.18 -0.96
C ALA A 284 -26.51 -8.56 0.51
N PHE A 285 -26.80 -7.64 1.41
CA PHE A 285 -26.76 -7.91 2.86
C PHE A 285 -27.80 -8.94 3.28
N GLY A 286 -29.05 -8.86 2.77
CA GLY A 286 -30.07 -9.88 3.01
C GLY A 286 -29.67 -11.28 2.54
N LYS A 287 -29.04 -11.42 1.38
CA LYS A 287 -28.46 -12.68 0.90
C LYS A 287 -27.39 -13.22 1.86
N TRP A 288 -26.51 -12.35 2.36
CA TRP A 288 -25.47 -12.73 3.32
C TRP A 288 -26.06 -13.16 4.68
N LEU A 289 -27.03 -12.41 5.20
CA LEU A 289 -27.73 -12.75 6.43
C LEU A 289 -28.46 -14.10 6.32
N LYS A 290 -29.12 -14.36 5.20
CA LYS A 290 -29.76 -15.66 4.94
C LYS A 290 -28.76 -16.81 4.94
N LYS A 291 -27.57 -16.58 4.35
CA LYS A 291 -26.47 -17.56 4.40
C LYS A 291 -25.94 -17.77 5.82
N LYS A 292 -25.85 -16.72 6.63
CA LYS A 292 -25.31 -16.75 8.00
C LYS A 292 -26.29 -17.41 8.98
N TYR A 293 -27.55 -17.02 8.94
CA TYR A 293 -28.54 -17.43 9.95
C TYR A 293 -29.47 -18.57 9.50
N GLY A 294 -29.63 -18.76 8.21
CA GLY A 294 -30.50 -19.81 7.64
C GLY A 294 -31.96 -19.45 7.71
N THR A 295 -32.49 -19.10 8.89
CA THR A 295 -33.91 -18.77 9.12
C THR A 295 -34.11 -17.37 9.73
N GLU A 296 -35.29 -16.82 9.56
CA GLU A 296 -35.67 -15.52 10.13
C GLU A 296 -35.79 -15.58 11.67
N GLU A 297 -36.20 -16.72 12.24
CA GLU A 297 -36.20 -16.90 13.68
C GLU A 297 -34.80 -16.80 14.28
N ALA A 298 -33.81 -17.39 13.63
CA ALA A 298 -32.43 -17.27 14.06
C ALA A 298 -31.92 -15.82 13.94
N LEU A 299 -32.30 -15.10 12.89
CA LEU A 299 -32.02 -13.67 12.73
C LEU A 299 -32.67 -12.82 13.82
N ARG A 300 -34.00 -13.02 14.07
CA ARG A 300 -34.74 -12.33 15.13
C ARG A 300 -34.12 -12.53 16.50
N LYS A 301 -33.75 -13.76 16.81
CA LYS A 301 -33.06 -14.08 18.06
C LYS A 301 -31.71 -13.37 18.14
N ALA A 302 -30.95 -13.35 17.08
CA ALA A 302 -29.63 -12.73 17.06
C ALA A 302 -29.69 -11.21 17.21
N TRP A 303 -30.64 -10.56 16.57
CA TRP A 303 -30.81 -9.10 16.62
C TRP A 303 -31.73 -8.62 17.77
N GLY A 304 -32.43 -9.54 18.45
CA GLY A 304 -33.41 -9.18 19.49
C GLY A 304 -34.56 -8.35 18.94
N ARG A 305 -35.00 -8.62 17.71
CA ARG A 305 -36.01 -7.86 16.97
C ARG A 305 -37.00 -8.82 16.32
N ASP A 306 -38.25 -8.78 16.77
CA ASP A 306 -39.31 -9.64 16.24
C ASP A 306 -39.69 -9.32 14.79
N ASP A 307 -39.41 -8.10 14.32
CA ASP A 307 -39.66 -7.63 12.96
C ASP A 307 -38.51 -7.89 11.98
N ALA A 308 -37.43 -8.48 12.44
CA ALA A 308 -36.27 -8.76 11.54
C ALA A 308 -36.63 -9.94 10.61
N ASP A 309 -36.40 -9.69 9.31
CA ASP A 309 -36.56 -10.65 8.24
C ASP A 309 -35.47 -10.49 7.21
N PHE A 310 -35.49 -11.25 6.11
CA PHE A 310 -34.52 -11.11 5.02
C PHE A 310 -34.99 -10.18 3.90
N ASN A 311 -36.10 -9.45 4.09
CA ASN A 311 -36.59 -8.48 3.13
C ASN A 311 -35.54 -7.35 2.94
N PRO A 312 -35.17 -6.98 1.71
CA PRO A 312 -34.18 -5.96 1.44
C PRO A 312 -34.56 -4.53 1.86
N ASP A 313 -35.77 -4.32 2.36
CA ASP A 313 -36.20 -3.01 2.84
C ASP A 313 -35.65 -2.78 4.26
N ASN A 314 -34.75 -1.80 4.44
CA ASN A 314 -34.22 -1.36 5.73
C ASN A 314 -33.39 -2.38 6.55
N LEU A 315 -32.73 -3.32 5.90
CA LEU A 315 -31.81 -4.25 6.57
C LEU A 315 -30.51 -3.58 7.03
N VAL A 316 -29.96 -2.67 6.22
CA VAL A 316 -28.73 -1.96 6.55
C VAL A 316 -28.96 -1.10 7.79
N PRO A 317 -28.16 -1.28 8.87
CA PRO A 317 -28.36 -0.58 10.13
C PRO A 317 -28.36 0.94 9.97
N SER A 318 -29.30 1.60 10.60
CA SER A 318 -29.40 3.06 10.60
C SER A 318 -28.16 3.71 11.24
N ARG A 319 -27.99 5.02 11.02
CA ARG A 319 -26.94 5.80 11.72
C ARG A 319 -27.04 5.62 13.23
N ALA A 320 -28.26 5.65 13.78
CA ALA A 320 -28.49 5.47 15.22
C ALA A 320 -28.01 4.10 15.69
N ASP A 321 -28.28 3.04 14.93
CA ASP A 321 -27.85 1.68 15.28
C ASP A 321 -26.32 1.56 15.22
N ARG A 322 -25.67 2.10 14.19
CA ARG A 322 -24.21 2.06 14.06
C ARG A 322 -23.49 2.86 15.15
N LEU A 323 -24.13 3.83 15.75
CA LEU A 323 -23.63 4.61 16.87
C LEU A 323 -23.94 4.01 18.24
N LYS A 324 -24.72 2.91 18.34
CA LYS A 324 -24.92 2.17 19.59
C LYS A 324 -23.62 1.46 20.02
N GLY A 325 -23.56 1.17 21.31
CA GLY A 325 -22.41 0.52 21.97
C GLY A 325 -21.57 1.48 22.77
N GLY A 326 -20.47 0.99 23.34
CA GLY A 326 -19.56 1.78 24.17
C GLY A 326 -18.68 2.74 23.39
N ASP A 327 -17.74 3.38 24.09
CA ASP A 327 -16.78 4.32 23.47
C ASP A 327 -15.63 3.63 22.72
N PHE A 328 -15.45 2.33 22.88
CA PHE A 328 -14.37 1.57 22.25
C PHE A 328 -14.88 0.30 21.56
N LEU A 329 -15.53 -0.60 22.30
CA LEU A 329 -16.09 -1.83 21.76
C LEU A 329 -17.63 -1.75 21.73
N ARG A 330 -18.20 -2.35 20.70
CA ARG A 330 -19.63 -2.49 20.47
C ARG A 330 -20.14 -3.72 21.23
N LEU A 331 -20.58 -3.50 22.46
CA LEU A 331 -20.86 -4.56 23.42
C LEU A 331 -22.36 -4.73 23.77
N GLY A 332 -23.24 -4.24 22.93
CA GLY A 332 -24.68 -4.26 23.18
C GLY A 332 -25.36 -5.62 23.00
N GLY A 333 -24.63 -6.68 22.72
CA GLY A 333 -25.27 -7.98 22.44
C GLY A 333 -26.22 -7.88 21.23
N THR A 334 -27.49 -8.33 21.46
CA THR A 334 -28.51 -8.30 20.40
C THR A 334 -28.83 -6.90 19.88
N GLU A 335 -28.74 -5.86 20.73
CA GLU A 335 -29.01 -4.47 20.32
C GLU A 335 -28.01 -3.87 19.32
N THR A 336 -26.84 -4.45 19.20
CA THR A 336 -25.79 -3.98 18.31
C THR A 336 -25.37 -5.03 17.29
N GLN A 337 -25.95 -6.23 17.34
CA GLN A 337 -25.57 -7.34 16.45
C GLN A 337 -25.81 -7.02 14.98
N ASN A 338 -26.87 -6.29 14.63
CA ASN A 338 -27.12 -5.85 13.26
C ASN A 338 -25.96 -5.04 12.68
N SER A 339 -25.35 -4.18 13.48
CA SER A 339 -24.21 -3.37 13.06
C SER A 339 -22.92 -4.19 12.96
N VAL A 340 -22.71 -5.15 13.87
CA VAL A 340 -21.59 -6.10 13.77
C VAL A 340 -21.71 -6.92 12.50
N ASP A 341 -22.89 -7.45 12.20
CA ASP A 341 -23.16 -8.23 10.98
C ASP A 341 -22.92 -7.41 9.73
N TYR A 342 -23.39 -6.16 9.72
CA TYR A 342 -23.22 -5.29 8.57
C TYR A 342 -21.74 -4.99 8.30
N TYR A 343 -20.97 -4.65 9.33
CA TYR A 343 -19.55 -4.36 9.13
C TYR A 343 -18.73 -5.61 8.79
N ALA A 344 -19.09 -6.78 9.31
CA ALA A 344 -18.48 -8.03 8.88
C ALA A 344 -18.76 -8.32 7.39
N PHE A 345 -20.05 -8.24 7.00
CA PHE A 345 -20.47 -8.36 5.60
C PHE A 345 -19.77 -7.34 4.70
N PHE A 346 -19.75 -6.07 5.10
CA PHE A 346 -19.30 -4.98 4.25
C PHE A 346 -17.80 -5.10 3.89
N GLN A 347 -16.94 -5.47 4.86
CA GLN A 347 -15.52 -5.72 4.60
C GLN A 347 -15.32 -6.89 3.64
N GLU A 348 -16.02 -7.99 3.89
CA GLU A 348 -15.98 -9.17 3.04
C GLU A 348 -16.45 -8.87 1.62
N PHE A 349 -17.55 -8.14 1.49
CA PHE A 349 -18.17 -7.81 0.22
C PHE A 349 -17.36 -6.83 -0.64
N ALA A 350 -16.68 -5.88 0.00
CA ALA A 350 -15.74 -4.99 -0.69
C ALA A 350 -14.59 -5.78 -1.33
N ALA A 351 -13.99 -6.71 -0.58
CA ALA A 351 -12.97 -7.61 -1.11
C ALA A 351 -13.50 -8.49 -2.25
N GLU A 352 -14.71 -9.05 -2.12
CA GLU A 352 -15.36 -9.85 -3.18
C GLU A 352 -15.61 -9.04 -4.45
N THR A 353 -15.93 -7.76 -4.32
CA THR A 353 -16.12 -6.89 -5.48
C THR A 353 -14.82 -6.68 -6.24
N ILE A 354 -13.71 -6.47 -5.54
CA ILE A 354 -12.37 -6.41 -6.17
C ILE A 354 -12.06 -7.72 -6.87
N LEU A 355 -12.28 -8.85 -6.20
CA LEU A 355 -12.01 -10.19 -6.75
C LEU A 355 -12.87 -10.52 -7.96
N TYR A 356 -14.10 -10.04 -8.01
CA TYR A 356 -14.96 -10.19 -9.19
C TYR A 356 -14.31 -9.58 -10.45
N PHE A 357 -13.80 -8.35 -10.37
CA PHE A 357 -13.12 -7.71 -11.49
C PHE A 357 -11.71 -8.27 -11.72
N ALA A 358 -11.00 -8.66 -10.66
CA ALA A 358 -9.68 -9.27 -10.78
C ALA A 358 -9.75 -10.61 -11.55
N LYS A 359 -10.75 -11.44 -11.26
CA LYS A 359 -11.00 -12.68 -12.01
C LYS A 359 -11.23 -12.41 -13.49
N ILE A 360 -12.08 -11.43 -13.83
CA ILE A 360 -12.32 -11.01 -15.22
C ILE A 360 -11.02 -10.57 -15.90
N ALA A 361 -10.20 -9.78 -15.19
CA ALA A 361 -8.94 -9.30 -15.73
C ALA A 361 -7.95 -10.45 -15.98
N LYS A 362 -7.85 -11.40 -15.05
CA LYS A 362 -7.01 -12.61 -15.20
C LYS A 362 -7.47 -13.47 -16.38
N GLU A 363 -8.76 -13.76 -16.48
CA GLU A 363 -9.32 -14.55 -17.58
C GLU A 363 -9.11 -13.85 -18.94
N ALA A 364 -9.47 -12.57 -19.07
CA ALA A 364 -9.36 -11.81 -20.31
C ALA A 364 -7.90 -11.66 -20.77
N SER A 365 -6.96 -11.56 -19.86
CA SER A 365 -5.53 -11.49 -20.19
C SER A 365 -4.88 -12.84 -20.45
N GLY A 366 -5.57 -13.98 -20.22
CA GLY A 366 -4.98 -15.29 -20.20
C GLY A 366 -3.95 -15.44 -19.07
N ARG A 367 -4.23 -14.81 -17.93
CA ARG A 367 -3.39 -14.75 -16.71
C ARG A 367 -1.99 -14.14 -16.93
N ARG A 368 -1.84 -13.34 -17.99
CA ARG A 368 -0.55 -12.70 -18.30
C ARG A 368 -0.32 -11.40 -17.51
N LEU A 369 -1.38 -10.70 -17.10
CA LEU A 369 -1.25 -9.46 -16.34
C LEU A 369 -1.03 -9.75 -14.86
N ALA A 370 -0.10 -9.03 -14.24
CA ALA A 370 -0.11 -8.84 -12.79
C ALA A 370 -1.30 -7.93 -12.46
N VAL A 371 -2.27 -8.45 -11.69
CA VAL A 371 -3.50 -7.75 -11.34
C VAL A 371 -3.49 -7.36 -9.87
N GLY A 372 -3.84 -6.11 -9.57
CA GLY A 372 -3.90 -5.62 -8.20
C GLY A 372 -4.94 -4.53 -7.98
N ALA A 373 -4.99 -4.03 -6.77
CA ALA A 373 -5.88 -2.96 -6.35
C ALA A 373 -5.22 -2.08 -5.28
N TYR A 374 -5.70 -0.86 -5.15
CA TYR A 374 -5.52 -0.07 -3.93
C TYR A 374 -6.42 -0.65 -2.86
N TYR A 375 -5.84 -1.30 -1.86
CA TYR A 375 -6.63 -1.94 -0.81
C TYR A 375 -5.76 -2.35 0.38
N GLY A 376 -6.41 -2.49 1.54
CA GLY A 376 -5.75 -2.99 2.74
C GLY A 376 -5.00 -1.91 3.53
N TYR A 377 -5.51 -0.69 3.55
CA TYR A 377 -4.97 0.44 4.31
C TYR A 377 -5.20 0.25 5.81
N TYR A 378 -4.71 -0.86 6.34
CA TYR A 378 -4.99 -1.28 7.71
C TYR A 378 -4.65 -0.18 8.73
N PHE A 379 -3.50 0.45 8.59
CA PHE A 379 -3.06 1.53 9.47
C PHE A 379 -3.56 2.92 9.02
N GLY A 380 -3.79 3.11 7.73
CA GLY A 380 -4.09 4.42 7.16
C GLY A 380 -5.44 4.99 7.56
N HIS A 381 -6.47 4.18 7.50
CA HIS A 381 -7.84 4.66 7.73
C HIS A 381 -8.16 4.98 9.17
N TYR A 382 -7.57 4.28 10.09
CA TYR A 382 -7.71 4.62 11.49
C TYR A 382 -7.21 6.05 11.79
N GLY A 383 -6.09 6.48 11.20
CA GLY A 383 -5.52 7.81 11.43
C GLY A 383 -6.29 8.95 10.77
N SER A 384 -6.89 8.69 9.61
CA SER A 384 -7.52 9.73 8.78
C SER A 384 -8.95 10.03 9.22
N ASN A 385 -9.75 9.01 9.50
CA ASN A 385 -11.14 9.17 9.93
C ASN A 385 -11.51 8.12 10.99
N PRO A 386 -11.20 8.36 12.26
CA PRO A 386 -11.44 7.40 13.34
C PRO A 386 -12.92 7.16 13.61
N TYR A 387 -13.82 7.98 13.07
CA TYR A 387 -15.27 7.87 13.32
C TYR A 387 -15.94 6.83 12.42
N HIS A 388 -15.42 6.62 11.21
CA HIS A 388 -16.06 5.83 10.17
C HIS A 388 -15.09 4.92 9.42
N PHE A 389 -13.98 4.53 10.03
CA PHE A 389 -12.96 3.75 9.33
C PHE A 389 -13.49 2.41 8.79
N GLN A 390 -14.47 1.79 9.46
CA GLN A 390 -15.11 0.56 8.97
C GLN A 390 -15.90 0.80 7.67
N ASP A 391 -16.41 2.01 7.45
CA ASP A 391 -17.13 2.38 6.24
C ASP A 391 -16.21 2.54 5.02
N SER A 392 -14.89 2.50 5.19
CA SER A 392 -13.94 2.45 4.08
C SER A 392 -14.03 1.16 3.27
N GLY A 393 -14.39 0.03 3.89
CA GLY A 393 -14.42 -1.29 3.27
C GLY A 393 -13.04 -1.95 3.11
N ASN A 394 -11.99 -1.47 3.80
CA ASN A 394 -10.59 -1.88 3.56
C ASN A 394 -10.08 -3.03 4.44
N TYR A 395 -10.94 -3.68 5.23
CA TYR A 395 -10.52 -4.68 6.22
C TYR A 395 -10.92 -6.12 5.87
N GLY A 396 -11.09 -6.44 4.60
CA GLY A 396 -11.24 -7.81 4.10
C GLY A 396 -9.97 -8.33 3.43
N VAL A 397 -8.79 -7.96 3.94
CA VAL A 397 -7.49 -8.26 3.34
C VAL A 397 -7.25 -9.76 3.31
N GLY A 398 -7.52 -10.46 4.40
CA GLY A 398 -7.36 -11.91 4.47
C GLY A 398 -8.08 -12.63 3.34
N LYS A 399 -9.36 -12.29 3.08
CA LYS A 399 -10.13 -12.86 1.97
C LYS A 399 -9.49 -12.60 0.61
N LEU A 400 -9.01 -11.38 0.40
CA LEU A 400 -8.39 -10.99 -0.86
C LEU A 400 -7.07 -11.73 -1.08
N LEU A 401 -6.24 -11.89 -0.03
CA LEU A 401 -4.96 -12.56 -0.13
C LEU A 401 -5.06 -14.06 -0.47
N HIS A 402 -6.15 -14.73 -0.10
CA HIS A 402 -6.38 -16.14 -0.44
C HIS A 402 -6.74 -16.37 -1.92
N SER A 403 -7.05 -15.34 -2.68
CA SER A 403 -7.42 -15.48 -4.10
C SER A 403 -6.19 -15.59 -5.01
N ALA A 404 -6.26 -16.46 -6.01
CA ALA A 404 -5.26 -16.56 -7.08
C ALA A 404 -5.43 -15.49 -8.18
N ASP A 405 -6.47 -14.66 -8.09
CA ASP A 405 -6.79 -13.68 -9.13
C ASP A 405 -6.22 -12.29 -8.83
N ILE A 406 -5.61 -12.10 -7.65
CA ILE A 406 -4.90 -10.87 -7.28
C ILE A 406 -3.41 -11.18 -7.04
N ASP A 407 -2.51 -10.35 -7.53
CA ASP A 407 -1.06 -10.52 -7.36
C ASP A 407 -0.47 -9.50 -6.40
N PHE A 408 -1.09 -8.33 -6.28
CA PHE A 408 -0.61 -7.26 -5.41
C PHE A 408 -1.75 -6.40 -4.89
N ILE A 409 -1.52 -5.82 -3.74
CA ILE A 409 -2.32 -4.74 -3.17
C ILE A 409 -1.38 -3.61 -2.78
N GLY A 410 -1.89 -2.43 -2.53
CA GLY A 410 -1.03 -1.33 -2.13
C GLY A 410 -1.80 -0.07 -1.79
N GLY A 411 -1.06 0.95 -1.43
CA GLY A 411 -1.63 2.24 -1.06
C GLY A 411 -0.58 3.32 -0.84
N PRO A 412 -1.02 4.57 -0.63
CA PRO A 412 -0.12 5.67 -0.36
C PRO A 412 0.57 5.53 0.99
N ALA A 413 1.69 6.22 1.14
CA ALA A 413 2.31 6.41 2.44
C ALA A 413 1.48 7.38 3.30
N GLN A 414 1.58 7.24 4.61
CA GLN A 414 0.82 8.09 5.53
C GLN A 414 1.26 9.55 5.48
N TYR A 415 0.31 10.45 5.25
CA TYR A 415 0.58 11.87 5.06
C TYR A 415 1.17 12.56 6.31
N HIS A 416 0.67 12.24 7.50
CA HIS A 416 1.08 12.93 8.73
C HIS A 416 2.51 12.63 9.19
N ASN A 417 3.06 11.48 8.81
CA ASN A 417 4.38 11.02 9.26
C ASN A 417 5.45 11.02 8.16
N ARG A 418 5.17 11.58 6.98
CA ARG A 418 6.09 11.55 5.84
C ARG A 418 7.46 12.14 6.13
N ARG A 419 7.55 13.17 6.96
CA ARG A 419 8.82 13.78 7.40
C ARG A 419 9.37 13.22 8.71
N LEU A 420 8.65 12.31 9.33
CA LEU A 420 9.00 11.70 10.61
C LEU A 420 9.44 10.23 10.40
N GLN A 421 9.01 9.36 11.29
CA GLN A 421 9.13 7.92 11.14
C GLN A 421 7.91 7.43 10.36
N LEU A 422 8.14 6.56 9.38
CA LEU A 422 7.12 6.06 8.48
C LEU A 422 6.96 4.55 8.61
N GLU A 423 5.70 4.09 8.58
CA GLU A 423 5.34 2.71 8.35
C GLU A 423 4.43 2.60 7.13
N LEU A 424 4.43 1.46 6.45
CA LEU A 424 3.51 1.20 5.36
C LEU A 424 2.10 0.97 5.88
N ASN A 425 1.10 1.31 5.08
CA ASN A 425 -0.31 1.20 5.49
C ASN A 425 -0.83 -0.24 5.59
N GLY A 426 -0.13 -1.22 5.05
CA GLY A 426 -0.60 -2.60 4.94
C GLY A 426 0.13 -3.61 5.84
N ILE A 427 -0.49 -4.76 6.03
CA ILE A 427 0.07 -5.90 6.76
C ILE A 427 0.96 -6.72 5.82
N THR A 428 2.15 -6.20 5.55
CA THR A 428 3.06 -6.68 4.49
C THR A 428 3.55 -8.11 4.68
N GLY A 429 3.70 -8.58 5.91
CA GLY A 429 4.08 -9.97 6.18
C GLY A 429 3.05 -10.97 5.67
N SER A 430 1.75 -10.75 5.93
CA SER A 430 0.68 -11.57 5.35
C SER A 430 0.63 -11.48 3.84
N VAL A 431 0.79 -10.28 3.27
CA VAL A 431 0.84 -10.12 1.81
C VAL A 431 1.93 -11.00 1.20
N ASN A 432 3.14 -10.96 1.76
CA ASN A 432 4.27 -11.77 1.29
C ASN A 432 4.07 -13.28 1.55
N LEU A 433 3.44 -13.65 2.68
CA LEU A 433 3.16 -15.04 3.03
C LEU A 433 2.24 -15.73 2.01
N HIS A 434 1.35 -14.98 1.39
CA HIS A 434 0.49 -15.44 0.30
C HIS A 434 1.12 -15.33 -1.09
N GLY A 435 2.43 -15.08 -1.20
CA GLY A 435 3.14 -14.94 -2.47
C GLY A 435 2.75 -13.70 -3.27
N LYS A 436 2.25 -12.67 -2.60
CA LYS A 436 1.85 -11.40 -3.20
C LYS A 436 2.80 -10.28 -2.78
N ILE A 437 2.62 -9.10 -3.35
CA ILE A 437 3.44 -7.94 -3.01
C ILE A 437 2.56 -6.75 -2.60
N TRP A 438 3.04 -6.00 -1.61
CA TRP A 438 2.54 -4.65 -1.34
C TRP A 438 3.24 -3.67 -2.28
N GLU A 439 2.48 -2.81 -2.96
CA GLU A 439 3.04 -1.73 -3.76
C GLU A 439 2.71 -0.37 -3.15
N SER A 440 3.75 0.28 -2.64
CA SER A 440 3.63 1.61 -2.04
C SER A 440 3.53 2.68 -3.11
N GLU A 441 2.56 3.55 -2.97
CA GLU A 441 2.49 4.80 -3.69
C GLU A 441 3.38 5.83 -3.00
N GLY A 442 4.41 6.25 -3.70
CA GLY A 442 5.40 7.18 -3.19
C GLY A 442 5.11 8.61 -3.61
N ASP A 443 4.01 9.17 -3.14
CA ASP A 443 3.71 10.59 -3.37
C ASP A 443 4.44 11.49 -2.35
N GLN A 444 5.69 11.15 -2.08
CA GLN A 444 6.56 11.89 -1.18
C GLN A 444 6.84 13.29 -1.74
N ARG A 445 6.41 14.29 -1.01
CA ARG A 445 6.57 15.70 -1.38
C ARG A 445 8.02 16.13 -1.21
N THR A 446 8.76 16.35 -2.30
CA THR A 446 10.10 16.91 -2.24
C THR A 446 10.06 18.42 -1.97
N HIS A 447 11.20 19.03 -1.74
CA HIS A 447 11.37 20.50 -1.60
C HIS A 447 10.86 21.29 -2.81
N LEU A 448 10.68 20.63 -3.97
CA LEU A 448 10.16 21.25 -5.20
C LEU A 448 8.62 21.23 -5.28
N SER A 449 7.93 20.61 -4.33
CA SER A 449 6.46 20.48 -4.37
C SER A 449 5.70 21.74 -3.94
N GLY A 450 6.39 22.76 -3.44
CA GLY A 450 5.86 24.08 -3.13
C GLY A 450 5.08 24.19 -1.81
N GLU A 451 4.84 25.41 -1.40
CA GLU A 451 4.21 25.78 -0.11
C GLU A 451 2.82 25.18 0.11
N LYS A 452 2.00 25.09 -0.95
CA LYS A 452 0.64 24.55 -0.87
C LYS A 452 0.57 23.11 -0.36
N ASN A 453 1.70 22.39 -0.41
CA ASN A 453 1.79 21.00 -0.01
C ASN A 453 2.48 20.78 1.35
N LYS A 454 2.77 21.84 2.12
CA LYS A 454 3.45 21.73 3.43
C LYS A 454 2.68 20.84 4.41
N SER A 455 1.37 20.94 4.45
CA SER A 455 0.51 20.09 5.28
C SER A 455 0.56 18.61 4.89
N LEU A 456 0.99 18.31 3.66
CA LEU A 456 1.12 16.96 3.13
C LEU A 456 2.55 16.40 3.22
N GLY A 457 3.43 17.05 3.99
CA GLY A 457 4.77 16.59 4.29
C GLY A 457 5.85 16.99 3.30
N THR A 458 5.70 18.16 2.63
CA THR A 458 6.77 18.77 1.83
C THR A 458 8.04 18.96 2.65
N THR A 459 9.17 18.52 2.11
CA THR A 459 10.49 18.67 2.72
C THR A 459 11.01 20.11 2.55
N ASP A 460 11.87 20.56 3.46
CA ASP A 460 12.33 21.94 3.46
C ASP A 460 13.46 22.18 2.44
N ASN A 461 14.22 21.15 2.10
CA ASN A 461 15.37 21.25 1.20
C ASN A 461 15.70 19.90 0.54
N LEU A 462 16.65 19.94 -0.40
CA LEU A 462 17.12 18.76 -1.14
C LEU A 462 17.70 17.69 -0.22
N SER A 463 18.50 18.05 0.77
CA SER A 463 19.12 17.10 1.69
C SER A 463 18.05 16.28 2.46
N GLU A 464 17.00 16.95 2.94
CA GLU A 464 15.87 16.26 3.57
C GLU A 464 15.11 15.37 2.59
N SER A 465 14.90 15.83 1.33
CA SER A 465 14.27 15.05 0.29
C SER A 465 15.03 13.74 0.03
N ILE A 466 16.34 13.80 -0.07
CA ILE A 466 17.22 12.63 -0.27
C ILE A 466 17.21 11.73 0.98
N ALA A 467 17.27 12.31 2.18
CA ALA A 467 17.21 11.54 3.42
C ALA A 467 15.92 10.70 3.51
N ILE A 468 14.79 11.30 3.14
CA ILE A 468 13.49 10.63 3.13
C ILE A 468 13.42 9.56 2.03
N ALA A 469 13.91 9.83 0.82
CA ALA A 469 13.96 8.84 -0.24
C ALA A 469 14.78 7.59 0.17
N LYS A 470 15.90 7.78 0.85
CA LYS A 470 16.72 6.70 1.42
C LYS A 470 15.97 5.91 2.51
N ARG A 471 15.25 6.60 3.41
CA ARG A 471 14.43 5.98 4.46
C ARG A 471 13.32 5.13 3.86
N ASP A 472 12.58 5.67 2.90
CA ASP A 472 11.44 5.01 2.26
C ASP A 472 11.88 3.80 1.45
N PHE A 473 13.01 3.92 0.74
CA PHE A 473 13.63 2.79 0.05
C PHE A 473 13.95 1.63 1.00
N MET A 474 14.62 1.93 2.12
CA MET A 474 14.99 0.90 3.10
C MET A 474 13.78 0.31 3.83
N LEU A 475 12.73 1.10 4.07
CA LEU A 475 11.47 0.59 4.61
C LEU A 475 10.82 -0.41 3.63
N ASN A 476 10.75 -0.06 2.36
CA ASN A 476 10.19 -0.96 1.34
C ASN A 476 11.05 -2.22 1.17
N LEU A 477 12.37 -2.13 1.25
CA LEU A 477 13.23 -3.31 1.28
C LEU A 477 12.95 -4.20 2.50
N GLN A 478 12.87 -3.62 3.70
CA GLN A 478 12.55 -4.39 4.92
C GLN A 478 11.20 -5.10 4.81
N ARG A 479 10.20 -4.41 4.26
CA ARG A 479 8.83 -4.93 4.10
C ARG A 479 8.66 -5.84 2.90
N LYS A 480 9.71 -6.07 2.09
CA LYS A 480 9.66 -6.84 0.84
C LYS A 480 8.52 -6.37 -0.05
N SER A 481 8.46 -5.06 -0.24
CA SER A 481 7.42 -4.35 -0.99
C SER A 481 7.99 -3.64 -2.20
N SER A 482 7.14 -3.26 -3.11
CA SER A 482 7.46 -2.42 -4.26
C SER A 482 7.10 -0.97 -3.97
N TYR A 483 7.68 -0.05 -4.72
CA TYR A 483 7.46 1.39 -4.58
C TYR A 483 7.48 2.03 -5.96
N TYR A 484 6.56 2.95 -6.24
CA TYR A 484 6.63 3.81 -7.41
C TYR A 484 6.54 5.28 -7.02
N PHE A 485 7.26 6.12 -7.74
CA PHE A 485 7.26 7.56 -7.52
C PHE A 485 5.98 8.18 -8.11
N TYR A 486 5.23 8.88 -7.29
CA TYR A 486 3.97 9.50 -7.67
C TYR A 486 4.10 11.02 -7.66
N ASP A 487 3.97 11.66 -8.81
CA ASP A 487 4.06 13.11 -8.97
C ASP A 487 2.72 13.67 -9.46
N PHE A 488 2.15 14.58 -8.70
CA PHE A 488 0.82 15.13 -8.98
C PHE A 488 0.76 16.20 -10.08
N VAL A 489 1.68 16.42 -10.94
CA VAL A 489 1.73 17.49 -11.96
C VAL A 489 2.82 18.54 -11.74
N PHE A 490 3.54 18.46 -10.65
CA PHE A 490 4.40 19.57 -10.24
C PHE A 490 5.87 19.31 -10.58
N ASP A 491 6.18 18.16 -11.17
CA ASP A 491 7.54 17.76 -11.56
C ASP A 491 8.54 17.88 -10.39
N TRP A 492 8.11 17.48 -9.20
CA TRP A 492 8.91 17.66 -7.99
C TRP A 492 10.10 16.72 -7.83
N TYR A 493 10.22 15.73 -8.73
CA TYR A 493 11.39 14.84 -8.83
C TYR A 493 12.40 15.28 -9.89
N ARG A 494 12.36 16.54 -10.35
CA ARG A 494 13.22 17.02 -11.43
C ARG A 494 14.65 17.37 -11.00
N ASP A 495 14.97 17.41 -9.71
CA ASP A 495 16.29 17.75 -9.21
C ASP A 495 17.33 16.68 -9.59
N PRO A 496 18.44 17.04 -10.26
CA PRO A 496 19.44 16.08 -10.72
C PRO A 496 20.19 15.36 -9.60
N GLU A 497 20.46 16.01 -8.46
CA GLU A 497 21.12 15.37 -7.32
C GLU A 497 20.17 14.38 -6.62
N PHE A 498 18.87 14.73 -6.54
CA PHE A 498 17.86 13.80 -6.08
C PHE A 498 17.80 12.56 -6.97
N MET A 499 17.78 12.73 -8.29
CA MET A 499 17.79 11.61 -9.25
C MET A 499 19.06 10.77 -9.17
N THR A 500 20.22 11.39 -8.96
CA THR A 500 21.48 10.68 -8.71
C THR A 500 21.39 9.80 -7.47
N ALA A 501 20.83 10.34 -6.38
CA ALA A 501 20.62 9.57 -5.15
C ALA A 501 19.64 8.38 -5.37
N VAL A 502 18.56 8.57 -6.12
CA VAL A 502 17.62 7.48 -6.49
C VAL A 502 18.30 6.44 -7.39
N GLY A 503 19.13 6.86 -8.33
CA GLY A 503 19.96 5.96 -9.15
C GLY A 503 20.86 5.08 -8.29
N ARG A 504 21.50 5.67 -7.28
CA ARG A 504 22.32 4.93 -6.32
C ARG A 504 21.51 3.91 -5.51
N LEU A 505 20.31 4.26 -5.08
CA LEU A 505 19.40 3.32 -4.39
C LEU A 505 19.06 2.12 -5.28
N ARG A 506 18.86 2.35 -6.58
CA ARG A 506 18.61 1.27 -7.55
C ARG A 506 19.80 0.34 -7.73
N GLU A 507 21.03 0.86 -7.75
CA GLU A 507 22.24 0.05 -7.79
C GLU A 507 22.38 -0.83 -6.55
N ILE A 508 22.15 -0.26 -5.35
CA ILE A 508 22.13 -0.99 -4.08
C ILE A 508 21.07 -2.10 -4.10
N ASP A 509 19.87 -1.82 -4.62
CA ASP A 509 18.81 -2.82 -4.76
C ASP A 509 19.23 -3.96 -5.72
N SER A 510 19.86 -3.63 -6.82
CA SER A 510 20.37 -4.63 -7.78
C SER A 510 21.43 -5.53 -7.16
N ALA A 511 22.37 -4.95 -6.42
CA ALA A 511 23.38 -5.69 -5.67
C ALA A 511 22.74 -6.59 -4.60
N LEU A 512 21.78 -6.07 -3.84
CA LEU A 512 21.08 -6.83 -2.80
C LEU A 512 20.32 -8.04 -3.35
N ARG A 513 19.75 -7.95 -4.54
CA ARG A 513 19.04 -9.06 -5.17
C ARG A 513 19.96 -10.21 -5.64
N SER A 514 21.23 -9.94 -5.83
CA SER A 514 22.21 -10.98 -6.20
C SER A 514 22.69 -11.83 -5.03
N ILE A 515 22.39 -11.42 -3.80
CA ILE A 515 22.76 -12.16 -2.58
C ILE A 515 21.53 -12.71 -1.86
N ARG A 516 21.74 -13.74 -1.03
CA ARG A 516 20.68 -14.29 -0.18
C ARG A 516 20.49 -13.41 1.05
N ARG A 517 19.30 -12.84 1.21
CA ARG A 517 18.95 -12.01 2.37
C ARG A 517 18.62 -12.88 3.58
N LYS A 518 19.21 -12.54 4.72
CA LYS A 518 18.83 -13.09 6.01
C LYS A 518 17.72 -12.23 6.64
N ASP A 519 16.66 -12.86 7.13
CA ASP A 519 15.63 -12.19 7.92
C ASP A 519 16.09 -12.11 9.39
N HIS A 520 16.01 -10.92 9.97
CA HIS A 520 16.48 -10.66 11.34
C HIS A 520 15.37 -10.56 12.38
N ALA A 521 14.11 -10.63 12.00
CA ALA A 521 12.99 -10.47 12.91
C ALA A 521 12.84 -11.68 13.84
N GLU A 522 12.95 -11.44 15.14
CA GLU A 522 12.66 -12.39 16.21
C GLU A 522 11.30 -12.11 16.88
N THR A 523 10.59 -11.10 16.40
CA THR A 523 9.29 -10.64 16.90
C THR A 523 8.29 -10.54 15.76
N ALA A 524 7.11 -11.14 15.93
CA ALA A 524 5.96 -10.99 15.05
C ALA A 524 4.85 -10.23 15.76
N PHE A 525 4.22 -9.28 15.05
CA PHE A 525 3.03 -8.58 15.52
C PHE A 525 1.84 -9.08 14.71
N LEU A 526 0.80 -9.51 15.43
CA LEU A 526 -0.40 -10.08 14.87
C LEU A 526 -1.58 -9.12 15.02
N PHE A 527 -2.32 -8.96 13.94
CA PHE A 527 -3.47 -8.07 13.82
C PHE A 527 -4.72 -8.87 13.45
N SER A 528 -5.85 -8.60 14.12
CA SER A 528 -7.14 -9.23 13.83
C SER A 528 -8.02 -8.32 13.00
N GLU A 529 -8.48 -8.81 11.85
CA GLU A 529 -9.55 -8.19 11.07
C GLU A 529 -10.93 -8.52 11.66
N GLU A 530 -11.06 -9.66 12.30
CA GLU A 530 -12.28 -10.15 12.93
C GLU A 530 -12.75 -9.25 14.10
N THR A 531 -11.83 -8.49 14.67
CA THR A 531 -12.14 -7.48 15.71
C THR A 531 -12.81 -6.22 15.14
N ILE A 532 -12.59 -5.90 13.86
CA ILE A 532 -13.02 -4.64 13.25
C ILE A 532 -14.53 -4.37 13.36
N PRO A 533 -15.43 -5.35 13.12
CA PRO A 533 -16.88 -5.15 13.27
C PRO A 533 -17.32 -4.76 14.70
N TYR A 534 -16.52 -5.16 15.69
CA TYR A 534 -16.82 -4.92 17.11
C TYR A 534 -16.30 -3.57 17.62
N LEU A 535 -15.48 -2.86 16.85
CA LEU A 535 -15.03 -1.52 17.20
C LEU A 535 -16.16 -0.51 17.01
N THR A 536 -16.26 0.48 17.91
CA THR A 536 -17.31 1.50 17.82
C THR A 536 -17.08 2.47 16.68
N SER A 537 -18.16 3.04 16.15
CA SER A 537 -18.13 4.15 15.19
C SER A 537 -18.30 5.53 15.87
N ARG A 538 -18.28 5.60 17.19
CA ARG A 538 -18.45 6.86 17.94
C ARG A 538 -17.22 7.75 17.97
N GLY A 539 -16.09 7.26 17.48
CA GLY A 539 -14.85 8.02 17.44
C GLY A 539 -14.34 8.36 18.82
N SER A 540 -14.23 7.34 19.68
CA SER A 540 -13.61 7.54 20.98
C SER A 540 -12.18 8.04 20.83
N GLY A 541 -11.75 8.89 21.77
CA GLY A 541 -10.35 9.29 21.84
C GLY A 541 -9.39 8.12 21.87
N LEU A 542 -9.83 6.97 22.42
CA LEU A 542 -9.08 5.74 22.48
C LEU A 542 -8.79 5.16 21.08
N LEU A 543 -9.79 5.07 20.18
CA LEU A 543 -9.55 4.56 18.83
C LEU A 543 -8.56 5.46 18.08
N ARG A 544 -8.74 6.76 18.15
CA ARG A 544 -7.84 7.71 17.49
C ARG A 544 -6.41 7.61 18.01
N GLU A 545 -6.24 7.60 19.32
CA GLU A 545 -4.91 7.49 19.94
C GLU A 545 -4.29 6.10 19.69
N PHE A 546 -5.07 5.04 19.73
CA PHE A 546 -4.63 3.70 19.43
C PHE A 546 -3.98 3.60 18.04
N VAL A 547 -4.66 4.10 17.02
CA VAL A 547 -4.17 3.98 15.65
C VAL A 547 -3.04 4.95 15.34
N LYS A 548 -3.19 6.20 15.77
CA LYS A 548 -2.15 7.22 15.65
C LYS A 548 -0.86 6.77 16.32
N ASN A 549 -0.94 6.13 17.47
CA ASN A 549 0.21 5.62 18.20
C ASN A 549 0.81 4.38 17.55
N GLN A 550 0.02 3.44 17.02
CA GLN A 550 0.56 2.29 16.27
C GLN A 550 1.49 2.76 15.16
N ILE A 551 1.04 3.69 14.36
CA ILE A 551 1.76 4.22 13.21
C ILE A 551 3.01 5.01 13.63
N ALA A 552 2.94 5.73 14.75
CA ALA A 552 4.04 6.54 15.24
C ALA A 552 5.09 5.75 16.03
N GLU A 553 4.66 4.74 16.77
CA GLU A 553 5.53 4.04 17.71
C GLU A 553 6.23 2.81 17.12
N LEU A 554 5.56 2.08 16.20
CA LEU A 554 6.14 0.87 15.60
C LEU A 554 7.46 1.13 14.86
N PRO A 555 7.60 2.17 14.02
CA PRO A 555 8.86 2.48 13.35
C PRO A 555 10.02 2.86 14.29
N ARG A 556 9.71 3.22 15.53
CA ARG A 556 10.68 3.65 16.55
C ARG A 556 11.22 2.52 17.41
N LEU A 557 10.80 1.29 17.18
CA LEU A 557 11.22 0.15 18.01
C LEU A 557 12.73 -0.14 17.92
N GLY A 558 13.37 0.22 16.79
CA GLY A 558 14.81 0.01 16.59
C GLY A 558 15.20 -1.47 16.53
N LEU A 559 14.26 -2.31 16.09
CA LEU A 559 14.44 -3.75 15.87
C LEU A 559 13.54 -4.18 14.70
N PRO A 560 13.93 -5.25 13.98
CA PRO A 560 13.08 -5.79 12.92
C PRO A 560 11.86 -6.51 13.51
N VAL A 561 10.67 -6.21 12.95
CA VAL A 561 9.39 -6.81 13.32
C VAL A 561 8.64 -7.17 12.05
N ASP A 562 8.01 -8.33 12.01
CA ASP A 562 7.10 -8.72 10.94
C ASP A 562 5.64 -8.55 11.34
N TYR A 563 4.78 -8.20 10.39
CA TYR A 563 3.36 -7.94 10.60
C TYR A 563 2.53 -8.98 9.89
N TYR A 564 1.61 -9.63 10.62
CA TYR A 564 0.73 -10.65 10.08
C TYR A 564 -0.71 -10.47 10.53
N LEU A 565 -1.65 -10.99 9.73
CA LEU A 565 -3.02 -11.18 10.15
C LEU A 565 -3.13 -12.42 11.06
N MET A 566 -4.00 -12.35 12.04
CA MET A 566 -4.30 -13.52 12.91
C MET A 566 -4.95 -14.66 12.12
N SER A 567 -5.65 -14.36 11.03
CA SER A 567 -6.18 -15.39 10.13
C SER A 567 -5.12 -16.31 9.52
N ASP A 568 -3.84 -15.85 9.46
CA ASP A 568 -2.71 -16.59 8.90
C ASP A 568 -1.91 -17.41 9.93
N LEU A 569 -2.37 -17.55 11.16
CA LEU A 569 -1.68 -18.28 12.23
C LEU A 569 -1.19 -19.67 11.83
N ASP A 570 -1.92 -20.37 10.96
CA ASP A 570 -1.59 -21.70 10.46
C ASP A 570 -0.55 -21.71 9.32
N ARG A 571 -0.23 -20.55 8.76
CA ARG A 571 0.72 -20.38 7.65
C ARG A 571 2.05 -19.79 8.08
N ILE A 572 2.08 -19.07 9.22
CA ILE A 572 3.28 -18.41 9.71
C ILE A 572 4.31 -19.45 10.15
N ASP A 573 5.53 -19.38 9.62
CA ASP A 573 6.66 -20.07 10.19
C ASP A 573 7.14 -19.37 11.46
N PHE A 574 6.69 -19.88 12.60
CA PHE A 574 7.05 -19.34 13.89
C PHE A 574 8.46 -19.73 14.37
N SER A 575 9.23 -20.52 13.63
CA SER A 575 10.50 -21.09 14.10
C SER A 575 11.52 -20.02 14.53
N ARG A 576 11.51 -18.86 13.90
CA ARG A 576 12.43 -17.73 14.19
C ARG A 576 11.93 -16.77 15.26
N TYR A 577 10.63 -16.79 15.58
CA TYR A 577 10.07 -15.82 16.52
C TYR A 577 10.19 -16.29 17.95
N LYS A 578 10.79 -15.46 18.80
CA LYS A 578 10.84 -15.64 20.26
C LYS A 578 9.64 -14.98 20.94
N VAL A 579 9.16 -13.88 20.35
CA VAL A 579 8.00 -13.11 20.83
C VAL A 579 6.95 -12.99 19.75
N VAL A 580 5.70 -13.23 20.12
CA VAL A 580 4.52 -12.97 19.29
C VAL A 580 3.62 -12.00 20.06
N LEU A 581 3.37 -10.83 19.48
CA LEU A 581 2.57 -9.78 20.08
C LEU A 581 1.24 -9.65 19.36
N PHE A 582 0.14 -9.83 20.08
CA PHE A 582 -1.23 -9.71 19.61
C PHE A 582 -1.73 -8.28 19.90
N VAL A 583 -1.88 -7.48 18.85
CA VAL A 583 -2.10 -6.04 18.99
C VAL A 583 -3.57 -5.73 19.33
N ASN A 584 -4.51 -6.36 18.62
CA ASN A 584 -5.95 -6.06 18.74
C ASN A 584 -6.81 -7.33 18.72
N ALA A 585 -6.41 -8.37 19.40
CA ALA A 585 -7.14 -9.63 19.52
C ALA A 585 -8.36 -9.50 20.47
N TYR A 586 -9.19 -8.48 20.31
CA TYR A 586 -10.30 -8.20 21.26
C TYR A 586 -11.45 -9.17 21.08
N TYR A 587 -11.77 -9.54 19.86
CA TYR A 587 -12.63 -10.67 19.54
C TYR A 587 -11.76 -11.92 19.33
N ALA A 588 -12.16 -13.02 19.92
CA ALA A 588 -11.57 -14.32 19.67
C ALA A 588 -12.61 -15.41 19.89
N ASP A 589 -12.96 -16.15 18.85
CA ASP A 589 -13.78 -17.34 18.96
C ASP A 589 -12.97 -18.56 19.40
N ASN A 590 -13.65 -19.69 19.61
CA ASN A 590 -13.00 -20.94 20.02
C ASN A 590 -12.03 -21.48 18.94
N GLU A 591 -12.26 -21.17 17.66
CA GLU A 591 -11.34 -21.58 16.59
C GLU A 591 -10.03 -20.76 16.65
N MET A 592 -10.13 -19.46 16.80
CA MET A 592 -8.97 -18.58 16.96
C MET A 592 -8.14 -18.98 18.18
N ILE A 593 -8.78 -19.24 19.33
CA ILE A 593 -8.09 -19.70 20.53
C ILE A 593 -7.31 -21.00 20.25
N ARG A 594 -7.96 -21.99 19.61
CA ARG A 594 -7.29 -23.24 19.23
C ARG A 594 -6.12 -23.00 18.28
N LYS A 595 -6.25 -22.08 17.30
CA LYS A 595 -5.13 -21.73 16.40
C LYS A 595 -3.96 -21.10 17.15
N VAL A 596 -4.21 -20.16 18.06
CA VAL A 596 -3.16 -19.56 18.90
C VAL A 596 -2.43 -20.65 19.70
N GLN A 597 -3.18 -21.53 20.39
CA GLN A 597 -2.60 -22.63 21.17
C GLN A 597 -1.82 -23.63 20.29
N LYS A 598 -2.35 -23.96 19.13
CA LYS A 598 -1.74 -24.95 18.22
C LYS A 598 -0.47 -24.45 17.56
N TYR A 599 -0.40 -23.18 17.16
CA TYR A 599 0.67 -22.67 16.29
C TYR A 599 1.63 -21.71 17.00
N ALA A 600 1.11 -20.79 17.82
CA ALA A 600 1.92 -19.76 18.46
C ALA A 600 2.41 -20.16 19.87
N ALA A 601 1.56 -20.75 20.72
CA ALA A 601 1.84 -21.07 22.13
C ALA A 601 2.72 -22.32 22.30
N LYS A 602 3.96 -22.29 21.79
CA LYS A 602 4.87 -23.43 21.75
C LYS A 602 6.35 -23.03 21.78
N LYS A 603 7.19 -23.99 22.07
CA LYS A 603 8.66 -23.90 21.95
C LYS A 603 9.28 -22.75 22.74
N GLY A 604 8.79 -22.50 23.95
CA GLY A 604 9.31 -21.48 24.85
C GLY A 604 9.03 -20.04 24.44
N ARG A 605 8.14 -19.81 23.45
CA ARG A 605 7.78 -18.45 23.00
C ARG A 605 7.09 -17.65 24.08
N THR A 606 7.29 -16.35 24.04
CA THR A 606 6.49 -15.39 24.80
C THR A 606 5.38 -14.84 23.92
N LEU A 607 4.14 -15.02 24.35
CA LEU A 607 2.96 -14.41 23.76
C LEU A 607 2.63 -13.16 24.56
N ILE A 608 2.53 -12.01 23.89
CA ILE A 608 2.17 -10.74 24.52
C ILE A 608 0.83 -10.30 23.94
N PHE A 609 -0.12 -10.04 24.79
CA PHE A 609 -1.45 -9.57 24.41
C PHE A 609 -1.68 -8.16 24.94
N LEU A 610 -2.20 -7.28 24.09
CA LEU A 610 -2.44 -5.89 24.46
C LEU A 610 -3.91 -5.62 24.74
N HIS A 611 -4.14 -4.80 25.76
CA HIS A 611 -5.40 -4.19 26.19
C HIS A 611 -6.45 -5.22 26.66
N ALA A 612 -7.33 -5.65 25.76
CA ALA A 612 -8.53 -6.39 26.07
C ALA A 612 -8.62 -7.70 25.24
N PRO A 613 -7.61 -8.58 25.27
CA PRO A 613 -7.58 -9.76 24.41
C PRO A 613 -8.72 -10.72 24.76
N GLY A 614 -9.49 -11.14 23.73
CA GLY A 614 -10.55 -12.10 23.85
C GLY A 614 -11.72 -11.69 24.75
N VAL A 615 -11.88 -10.39 25.06
CA VAL A 615 -12.98 -9.93 25.91
C VAL A 615 -14.32 -9.92 25.22
N VAL A 616 -14.36 -10.05 23.90
CA VAL A 616 -15.58 -10.17 23.09
C VAL A 616 -15.68 -11.59 22.55
N GLY A 617 -16.73 -12.28 22.95
CA GLY A 617 -17.07 -13.62 22.43
C GLY A 617 -18.16 -13.55 21.36
N ASP A 618 -18.62 -14.74 20.94
CA ASP A 618 -19.63 -14.91 19.89
C ASP A 618 -20.99 -14.22 20.18
N SER A 619 -21.28 -13.93 21.44
CA SER A 619 -22.53 -13.27 21.88
C SER A 619 -22.51 -11.74 21.74
N ASN A 620 -21.42 -11.15 21.22
CA ASN A 620 -21.21 -9.70 21.17
C ASN A 620 -21.37 -9.02 22.56
N ARG A 621 -20.93 -9.69 23.60
CA ARG A 621 -20.93 -9.21 24.99
C ARG A 621 -19.56 -9.41 25.60
N LEU A 622 -19.30 -8.72 26.69
CA LEU A 622 -18.11 -8.97 27.48
C LEU A 622 -18.09 -10.42 27.99
N ASP A 623 -17.01 -11.12 27.68
CA ASP A 623 -16.73 -12.46 28.17
C ASP A 623 -15.30 -12.53 28.72
N PRO A 624 -15.06 -12.15 29.98
CA PRO A 624 -13.74 -12.24 30.60
C PRO A 624 -13.18 -13.66 30.68
N GLU A 625 -14.04 -14.68 30.70
CA GLU A 625 -13.60 -16.09 30.69
C GLU A 625 -13.02 -16.47 29.33
N GLN A 626 -13.51 -15.87 28.24
CA GLN A 626 -12.91 -16.02 26.91
C GLN A 626 -11.48 -15.47 26.88
N SER A 627 -11.25 -14.32 27.51
CA SER A 627 -9.93 -13.76 27.69
C SER A 627 -9.00 -14.71 28.45
N ALA A 628 -9.49 -15.33 29.53
CA ALA A 628 -8.73 -16.32 30.29
C ALA A 628 -8.42 -17.57 29.46
N ARG A 629 -9.33 -18.03 28.60
CA ARG A 629 -9.08 -19.14 27.67
C ARG A 629 -8.03 -18.83 26.62
N LEU A 630 -8.04 -17.58 26.09
CA LEU A 630 -7.06 -17.13 25.08
C LEU A 630 -5.66 -16.93 25.70
N THR A 631 -5.59 -16.23 26.80
CA THR A 631 -4.32 -15.74 27.36
C THR A 631 -3.79 -16.56 28.53
N GLY A 632 -4.66 -17.32 29.19
CA GLY A 632 -4.37 -17.95 30.48
C GLY A 632 -4.40 -16.98 31.66
N ILE A 633 -4.84 -15.74 31.48
CA ILE A 633 -4.87 -14.67 32.48
C ILE A 633 -6.26 -14.06 32.53
N ARG A 634 -6.87 -14.00 33.70
CA ARG A 634 -8.20 -13.42 33.88
C ARG A 634 -8.13 -11.90 33.99
N LEU A 635 -9.01 -11.23 33.27
CA LEU A 635 -9.15 -9.77 33.26
C LEU A 635 -10.46 -9.33 33.89
N ALA A 636 -10.46 -8.17 34.54
CA ALA A 636 -11.63 -7.36 34.77
C ALA A 636 -11.69 -6.24 33.74
N VAL A 637 -12.89 -5.98 33.25
CA VAL A 637 -13.14 -4.93 32.24
C VAL A 637 -14.14 -3.94 32.80
N ASN A 638 -13.78 -2.67 32.82
CA ASN A 638 -14.69 -1.58 33.17
C ASN A 638 -14.78 -0.57 32.03
N PRO A 639 -15.84 -0.64 31.19
CA PRO A 639 -16.01 0.24 30.05
C PRO A 639 -16.11 1.73 30.40
N ASP A 640 -16.60 2.04 31.59
CA ASP A 640 -16.82 3.42 32.04
C ASP A 640 -15.65 4.03 32.80
N ALA A 641 -14.71 3.20 33.24
CA ALA A 641 -13.54 3.67 33.98
C ALA A 641 -12.47 4.22 33.03
N SER A 642 -11.82 5.29 33.46
CA SER A 642 -10.71 5.90 32.74
C SER A 642 -9.38 5.26 33.11
N ALA A 643 -8.46 5.26 32.13
CA ALA A 643 -7.04 4.98 32.29
C ALA A 643 -6.22 6.04 31.52
N ALA A 644 -5.00 6.31 31.97
CA ALA A 644 -4.16 7.35 31.36
C ALA A 644 -2.71 6.92 31.20
N GLY A 645 -2.20 6.03 32.01
CA GLY A 645 -0.81 5.62 31.97
C GLY A 645 -0.57 4.27 32.59
N ILE A 646 0.64 3.79 32.43
CA ILE A 646 1.09 2.51 32.94
C ILE A 646 2.54 2.60 33.39
N ARG A 647 2.89 1.95 34.53
CA ARG A 647 4.23 1.85 35.06
C ARG A 647 4.64 0.40 35.27
N ALA A 648 5.90 0.12 35.02
CA ALA A 648 6.53 -1.20 35.22
C ALA A 648 7.99 -1.02 35.65
N ALA A 649 8.65 -2.09 36.09
CA ALA A 649 10.07 -2.04 36.47
C ALA A 649 11.00 -1.59 35.34
N TRP A 650 10.62 -1.78 34.07
CA TRP A 650 11.43 -1.40 32.89
C TRP A 650 11.05 -0.04 32.28
N GLY A 651 10.09 0.68 32.85
CA GLY A 651 9.71 1.99 32.40
C GLY A 651 8.27 2.37 32.73
N GLN A 652 7.97 3.62 32.42
CA GLN A 652 6.62 4.16 32.55
C GLN A 652 6.23 4.90 31.28
N MET A 653 4.95 4.98 31.01
CA MET A 653 4.40 5.82 29.97
C MET A 653 3.15 6.54 30.46
N LYS A 654 2.94 7.74 29.91
CA LYS A 654 1.71 8.48 30.06
C LYS A 654 1.00 8.54 28.71
N SER A 655 -0.30 8.40 28.71
CA SER A 655 -1.16 8.60 27.55
C SER A 655 -2.23 9.65 27.87
N ALA A 656 -2.94 10.13 26.86
CA ALA A 656 -4.21 10.81 27.09
C ALA A 656 -5.17 9.86 27.83
N ALA A 657 -5.98 10.42 28.70
CA ALA A 657 -7.01 9.63 29.39
C ALA A 657 -8.01 9.05 28.38
N TYR A 658 -8.33 7.80 28.53
CA TYR A 658 -9.32 7.10 27.70
C TYR A 658 -10.27 6.28 28.59
N ARG A 659 -11.49 6.08 28.15
CA ARG A 659 -12.45 5.14 28.75
C ARG A 659 -12.21 3.74 28.21
N PHE A 660 -12.68 2.73 28.90
CA PHE A 660 -12.47 1.31 28.68
C PHE A 660 -11.20 0.77 29.33
N ARG A 661 -11.20 0.80 30.66
CA ARG A 661 -10.08 0.27 31.46
C ARG A 661 -10.18 -1.24 31.61
N THR A 662 -9.08 -1.93 31.34
CA THR A 662 -8.87 -3.33 31.66
C THR A 662 -7.87 -3.45 32.81
N GLU A 663 -8.04 -4.45 33.65
CA GLU A 663 -7.22 -4.73 34.82
C GLU A 663 -7.00 -6.23 34.98
N ILE A 664 -5.87 -6.61 35.59
CA ILE A 664 -5.62 -8.01 35.93
C ILE A 664 -6.40 -8.35 37.18
N SER A 665 -7.29 -9.33 37.06
CA SER A 665 -8.12 -9.83 38.19
C SER A 665 -7.74 -11.25 38.63
N ASP A 666 -6.72 -11.84 38.04
CA ASP A 666 -6.26 -13.19 38.33
C ASP A 666 -5.27 -13.19 39.49
N PRO A 667 -5.62 -13.77 40.67
CA PRO A 667 -4.73 -13.78 41.84
C PRO A 667 -3.56 -14.77 41.70
N SER A 668 -3.57 -15.66 40.72
CA SER A 668 -2.58 -16.72 40.50
C SER A 668 -1.43 -16.32 39.59
N VAL A 669 -1.43 -15.09 39.08
CA VAL A 669 -0.41 -14.62 38.12
C VAL A 669 0.57 -13.64 38.78
N LYS A 670 1.76 -13.51 38.21
CA LYS A 670 2.70 -12.51 38.62
C LYS A 670 2.39 -11.15 38.00
N ILE A 671 2.09 -10.16 38.84
CA ILE A 671 1.88 -8.78 38.39
C ILE A 671 3.22 -8.14 38.01
N ILE A 672 3.27 -7.49 36.86
CA ILE A 672 4.48 -6.88 36.29
C ILE A 672 4.31 -5.41 35.92
N ALA A 673 3.09 -4.89 35.87
CA ALA A 673 2.81 -3.48 35.59
C ALA A 673 1.54 -3.01 36.34
N TYR A 674 1.44 -1.70 36.54
CA TYR A 674 0.33 -1.06 37.22
C TYR A 674 -0.15 0.17 36.46
N HIS A 675 -1.44 0.44 36.49
CA HIS A 675 -1.98 1.75 36.08
C HIS A 675 -1.51 2.86 37.05
N ASP A 676 -1.65 4.11 36.61
CA ASP A 676 -1.28 5.27 37.43
C ASP A 676 -2.05 5.33 38.77
N ASN A 677 -3.27 4.80 38.82
CA ASN A 677 -4.09 4.69 40.03
C ASN A 677 -3.69 3.50 40.94
N GLY A 678 -2.68 2.73 40.58
CA GLY A 678 -2.18 1.60 41.37
C GLY A 678 -2.84 0.25 41.10
N THR A 679 -3.87 0.17 40.24
CA THR A 679 -4.49 -1.13 39.90
C THR A 679 -3.59 -1.96 38.97
N PRO A 680 -3.62 -3.32 39.05
CA PRO A 680 -2.81 -4.18 38.22
C PRO A 680 -3.11 -4.02 36.74
N ALA A 681 -2.10 -3.64 35.93
CA ALA A 681 -2.22 -3.36 34.51
C ALA A 681 -1.38 -4.27 33.62
N GLY A 682 -0.63 -5.18 34.19
CA GLY A 682 0.12 -6.18 33.45
C GLY A 682 0.48 -7.37 34.29
N ALA A 683 0.42 -8.55 33.70
CA ALA A 683 0.77 -9.80 34.33
C ALA A 683 1.45 -10.77 33.41
N GLU A 684 2.17 -11.73 33.99
CA GLU A 684 2.76 -12.86 33.27
C GLU A 684 2.36 -14.18 33.92
N ARG A 685 2.19 -15.19 33.07
CA ARG A 685 2.02 -16.59 33.45
C ARG A 685 2.96 -17.46 32.66
N GLN A 686 3.70 -18.32 33.37
CA GLN A 686 4.54 -19.33 32.74
C GLN A 686 3.74 -20.63 32.56
N PHE A 687 3.79 -21.18 31.36
CA PHE A 687 3.30 -22.53 31.03
C PHE A 687 4.48 -23.46 30.76
N SER A 688 4.22 -24.73 30.57
CA SER A 688 5.26 -25.74 30.32
C SER A 688 6.03 -25.45 29.03
N ASP A 689 5.37 -24.93 27.99
CA ASP A 689 5.91 -24.78 26.64
C ASP A 689 5.90 -23.33 26.09
N HIS A 690 5.34 -22.38 26.83
CA HIS A 690 5.32 -20.96 26.46
C HIS A 690 5.13 -20.06 27.70
N LYS A 691 5.27 -18.77 27.48
CA LYS A 691 4.91 -17.73 28.46
C LYS A 691 3.83 -16.83 27.87
N SER A 692 2.85 -16.45 28.67
CA SER A 692 1.85 -15.46 28.31
C SER A 692 2.02 -14.20 29.14
N ILE A 693 1.91 -13.05 28.50
CA ILE A 693 1.93 -11.71 29.10
C ILE A 693 0.70 -10.94 28.62
N VAL A 694 0.00 -10.30 29.51
CA VAL A 694 -1.05 -9.33 29.18
C VAL A 694 -0.62 -7.96 29.67
N ILE A 695 -0.75 -6.94 28.82
CA ILE A 695 -0.53 -5.53 29.14
C ILE A 695 -1.84 -4.79 28.88
N CYS A 696 -2.49 -4.32 29.92
CA CYS A 696 -3.79 -3.65 29.89
C CYS A 696 -3.71 -2.21 29.35
N HIS A 697 -3.09 -2.05 28.18
CA HIS A 697 -2.99 -0.79 27.44
C HIS A 697 -3.08 -1.06 25.97
N PRO A 698 -3.83 -0.26 25.18
CA PRO A 698 -4.10 -0.53 23.76
C PRO A 698 -2.83 -0.48 22.88
N LEU A 699 -1.90 0.43 23.16
CA LEU A 699 -0.58 0.38 22.58
C LEU A 699 0.43 1.13 23.46
N PRO A 700 1.32 0.42 24.16
CA PRO A 700 2.45 1.02 24.83
C PRO A 700 3.39 1.72 23.84
N ASN A 701 3.97 2.85 24.23
CA ASN A 701 4.94 3.55 23.39
C ASN A 701 6.20 2.71 23.13
N ALA A 702 7.00 3.12 22.14
CA ALA A 702 8.20 2.38 21.73
C ALA A 702 9.19 2.15 22.87
N VAL A 703 9.34 3.11 23.78
CA VAL A 703 10.28 2.98 24.92
C VAL A 703 9.81 1.87 25.88
N PHE A 704 8.51 1.86 26.21
CA PHE A 704 7.93 0.83 27.07
C PHE A 704 8.00 -0.56 26.42
N LEU A 705 7.63 -0.64 25.13
CA LEU A 705 7.71 -1.89 24.36
C LEU A 705 9.15 -2.40 24.25
N ARG A 706 10.13 -1.53 24.01
CA ARG A 706 11.56 -1.91 24.01
C ARG A 706 11.96 -2.53 25.35
N GLY A 707 11.56 -1.92 26.45
CA GLY A 707 11.86 -2.44 27.79
C GLY A 707 11.23 -3.81 28.04
N LEU A 708 9.96 -4.00 27.60
CA LEU A 708 9.27 -5.28 27.68
C LEU A 708 9.96 -6.35 26.82
N LEU A 709 10.29 -6.01 25.56
CA LEU A 709 10.95 -6.93 24.62
C LEU A 709 12.37 -7.28 25.08
N ALA A 710 13.12 -6.34 25.67
CA ALA A 710 14.44 -6.60 26.24
C ALA A 710 14.38 -7.59 27.42
N ARG A 711 13.36 -7.48 28.25
CA ARG A 711 13.08 -8.44 29.33
C ARG A 711 12.86 -9.86 28.76
N GLU A 712 12.25 -9.96 27.58
CA GLU A 712 12.06 -11.20 26.83
C GLU A 712 13.27 -11.59 25.95
N LYS A 713 14.45 -11.02 26.24
CA LYS A 713 15.73 -11.26 25.55
C LYS A 713 15.73 -10.85 24.06
N ILE A 714 14.77 -10.04 23.64
CA ILE A 714 14.81 -9.37 22.35
C ILE A 714 15.64 -8.11 22.52
N ARG A 715 16.70 -8.00 21.72
CA ARG A 715 17.61 -6.84 21.77
C ARG A 715 17.23 -5.87 20.67
N TRP A 716 17.05 -4.60 21.03
CA TRP A 716 17.06 -3.56 20.01
C TRP A 716 18.45 -3.42 19.42
N LEU A 717 18.49 -3.13 18.14
CA LEU A 717 19.74 -3.10 17.39
C LEU A 717 20.25 -1.68 17.17
N ALA A 718 19.54 -0.66 17.67
CA ALA A 718 19.98 0.73 17.56
C ALA A 718 19.67 1.55 18.82
N SER A 719 20.60 2.41 19.19
CA SER A 719 20.38 3.44 20.20
C SER A 719 19.71 4.68 19.57
N GLY A 720 18.75 5.21 20.27
CA GLY A 720 18.19 6.53 20.00
C GLY A 720 17.83 7.17 21.33
N LYS A 721 18.54 8.21 21.77
CA LYS A 721 18.22 8.94 23.02
C LYS A 721 16.88 9.69 22.92
N SER A 722 16.46 10.06 21.72
CA SER A 722 15.30 10.91 21.50
C SER A 722 14.00 10.17 21.10
N GLY A 723 14.05 8.85 20.85
CA GLY A 723 12.89 8.12 20.31
C GLY A 723 12.43 8.62 18.92
N LEU A 724 13.25 9.41 18.24
CA LEU A 724 12.96 10.03 16.95
C LEU A 724 13.73 9.41 15.78
N ASP A 725 14.45 8.31 16.01
CA ASP A 725 15.17 7.60 14.97
C ASP A 725 14.34 6.43 14.45
N GLN A 726 14.40 6.20 13.14
CA GLN A 726 13.88 5.00 12.51
C GLN A 726 15.02 4.15 12.00
N VAL A 727 14.96 2.85 12.26
CA VAL A 727 15.96 1.88 11.82
C VAL A 727 15.29 0.81 10.99
N ASN A 728 15.78 0.59 9.77
CA ASN A 728 15.29 -0.44 8.89
C ASN A 728 16.39 -1.47 8.59
N PHE A 729 15.99 -2.73 8.40
CA PHE A 729 16.88 -3.87 8.20
C PHE A 729 16.49 -4.65 6.95
N ALA A 730 17.44 -4.88 6.05
CA ALA A 730 17.19 -5.64 4.83
C ALA A 730 18.41 -6.50 4.47
N GLY A 731 18.48 -7.72 5.04
CA GLY A 731 19.66 -8.56 4.93
C GLY A 731 20.90 -7.89 5.57
N PRO A 732 22.02 -7.71 4.85
CA PRO A 732 23.20 -7.05 5.40
C PRO A 732 23.07 -5.53 5.44
N LEU A 733 21.95 -4.96 4.94
CA LEU A 733 21.74 -3.52 4.94
C LEU A 733 20.99 -3.08 6.20
N ILE A 734 21.51 -2.00 6.79
CA ILE A 734 20.91 -1.33 7.94
C ILE A 734 20.83 0.16 7.63
N SER A 735 19.68 0.76 7.78
CA SER A 735 19.57 2.21 7.70
C SER A 735 19.16 2.83 9.02
N VAL A 736 19.68 4.02 9.27
CA VAL A 736 19.28 4.87 10.41
C VAL A 736 18.84 6.20 9.84
N TYR A 737 17.57 6.53 9.99
CA TYR A 737 17.03 7.87 9.75
C TYR A 737 16.92 8.61 11.07
N SER A 738 17.52 9.79 11.14
CA SER A 738 17.44 10.68 12.29
C SER A 738 17.15 12.10 11.85
N ARG A 739 16.28 12.78 12.56
CA ARG A 739 15.98 14.22 12.31
C ARG A 739 16.93 15.14 13.05
N SER A 740 17.40 14.73 14.21
CA SER A 740 18.20 15.55 15.11
C SER A 740 19.68 15.16 15.14
N GLY A 741 20.04 14.10 14.42
CA GLY A 741 21.44 13.64 14.38
C GLY A 741 21.99 13.15 15.72
N GLY A 742 23.28 13.42 15.94
CA GLY A 742 24.02 13.04 17.14
C GLY A 742 24.65 11.66 17.07
N ALA A 743 25.24 11.23 18.19
CA ALA A 743 25.91 9.92 18.32
C ALA A 743 24.91 8.77 18.20
N LYS A 744 25.23 7.77 17.40
CA LYS A 744 24.44 6.55 17.20
C LYS A 744 25.29 5.32 17.52
N THR A 745 24.63 4.31 18.08
CA THR A 745 25.21 3.00 18.29
C THR A 745 24.31 1.95 17.67
N LEU A 746 24.87 1.08 16.84
CA LEU A 746 24.21 -0.12 16.32
C LEU A 746 24.84 -1.34 16.96
N TRP A 747 23.99 -2.26 17.45
CA TRP A 747 24.41 -3.56 17.96
C TRP A 747 24.00 -4.62 16.92
N LEU A 748 25.02 -5.19 16.26
CA LEU A 748 24.79 -6.23 15.26
C LEU A 748 24.45 -7.57 15.94
N THR A 749 23.62 -8.36 15.31
CA THR A 749 23.28 -9.72 15.78
C THR A 749 24.50 -10.63 15.77
N GLU A 750 25.36 -10.47 14.75
CA GLU A 750 26.61 -11.19 14.55
C GLU A 750 27.71 -10.18 14.20
N PRO A 751 29.00 -10.49 14.49
CA PRO A 751 30.10 -9.64 14.03
C PRO A 751 30.08 -9.52 12.50
N ALA A 752 30.24 -8.31 11.97
CA ALA A 752 30.40 -8.06 10.55
C ALA A 752 31.89 -7.88 10.21
N GLU A 753 32.36 -8.57 9.16
CA GLU A 753 33.75 -8.43 8.69
C GLU A 753 34.01 -7.00 8.20
N ILE A 754 33.03 -6.40 7.53
CA ILE A 754 33.06 -5.00 7.07
C ILE A 754 31.75 -4.30 7.47
N VAL A 755 31.91 -3.07 7.96
CA VAL A 755 30.80 -2.12 8.08
C VAL A 755 31.16 -0.87 7.28
N ALA A 756 30.34 -0.55 6.29
CA ALA A 756 30.60 0.58 5.39
C ALA A 756 29.30 1.35 5.06
N ASP A 757 29.41 2.65 4.89
CA ASP A 757 28.35 3.50 4.36
C ASP A 757 28.30 3.40 2.84
N LEU A 758 27.16 2.97 2.30
CA LEU A 758 27.01 2.71 0.85
C LEU A 758 26.86 3.99 -0.01
N PHE A 759 26.65 5.14 0.62
CA PHE A 759 26.57 6.41 -0.11
C PHE A 759 27.90 7.16 -0.12
N THR A 760 28.62 7.15 1.00
CA THR A 760 29.91 7.83 1.12
C THR A 760 31.10 6.94 0.78
N GLY A 761 30.95 5.62 0.84
CA GLY A 761 32.04 4.66 0.72
C GLY A 761 32.91 4.55 2.01
N GLU A 762 32.56 5.29 3.08
CA GLU A 762 33.29 5.28 4.34
C GLU A 762 33.23 3.89 4.98
N ILE A 763 34.39 3.30 5.26
CA ILE A 763 34.50 2.08 6.06
C ILE A 763 34.52 2.48 7.53
N LEU A 764 33.42 2.16 8.24
CA LEU A 764 33.28 2.45 9.67
C LEU A 764 34.10 1.50 10.54
N GLY A 765 34.46 0.34 10.05
CA GLY A 765 35.33 -0.59 10.72
C GLY A 765 35.25 -2.01 10.20
N LYS A 766 36.11 -2.87 10.75
CA LYS A 766 36.21 -4.30 10.42
C LYS A 766 36.02 -5.16 11.67
N ASN A 767 35.43 -6.35 11.50
CA ASN A 767 35.18 -7.32 12.59
C ASN A 767 34.42 -6.73 13.78
N LEU A 768 33.42 -5.89 13.50
CA LEU A 768 32.65 -5.18 14.49
C LEU A 768 31.36 -5.92 14.86
N LYS A 769 31.04 -5.91 16.16
CA LYS A 769 29.73 -6.30 16.70
C LYS A 769 28.92 -5.08 17.16
N THR A 770 29.61 -3.97 17.38
CA THR A 770 29.03 -2.68 17.75
C THR A 770 29.62 -1.61 16.85
N VAL A 771 28.77 -0.79 16.27
CA VAL A 771 29.14 0.30 15.35
C VAL A 771 28.74 1.62 15.96
N ASN A 772 29.70 2.52 16.15
CA ASN A 772 29.46 3.86 16.65
C ASN A 772 29.75 4.88 15.53
N PHE A 773 28.84 5.81 15.30
CA PHE A 773 29.01 6.86 14.30
C PHE A 773 28.21 8.11 14.67
N GLN A 774 28.56 9.21 14.03
CA GLN A 774 27.88 10.50 14.19
C GLN A 774 26.94 10.74 13.00
N MET A 775 25.80 11.34 13.29
CA MET A 775 24.89 11.87 12.28
C MET A 775 24.80 13.40 12.42
N PRO A 776 24.69 14.15 11.30
CA PRO A 776 24.57 15.58 11.35
C PRO A 776 23.28 16.04 12.07
N PRO A 777 23.26 17.23 12.68
CA PRO A 777 22.08 17.75 13.39
C PRO A 777 20.99 18.27 12.42
N ARG A 778 20.62 17.42 11.47
CA ARG A 778 19.58 17.67 10.44
C ARG A 778 18.96 16.32 10.03
N PRO A 779 17.83 16.32 9.32
CA PRO A 779 17.30 15.10 8.75
C PRO A 779 18.32 14.42 7.83
N GLU A 780 18.69 13.18 8.17
CA GLU A 780 19.64 12.37 7.42
C GLU A 780 19.30 10.88 7.54
N THR A 781 19.58 10.14 6.48
CA THR A 781 19.55 8.67 6.47
C THR A 781 20.90 8.14 6.04
N ARG A 782 21.56 7.37 6.90
CA ARG A 782 22.71 6.54 6.51
C ARG A 782 22.22 5.15 6.16
N ILE A 783 22.74 4.59 5.06
CA ILE A 783 22.53 3.20 4.67
C ILE A 783 23.88 2.50 4.77
N LEU A 784 23.96 1.60 5.75
CA LEU A 784 25.17 0.86 6.07
C LEU A 784 25.06 -0.57 5.54
N TYR A 785 26.12 -1.06 4.96
CA TYR A 785 26.38 -2.47 4.78
C TYR A 785 27.04 -3.02 6.06
N ALA A 786 26.60 -4.17 6.55
CA ALA A 786 27.21 -4.87 7.67
C ALA A 786 27.20 -6.39 7.37
N GLY A 787 28.30 -6.94 6.91
CA GLY A 787 28.34 -8.33 6.45
C GLY A 787 29.75 -8.81 6.14
N SER A 788 29.86 -9.82 5.25
CA SER A 788 31.14 -10.39 4.80
C SER A 788 31.86 -9.46 3.84
N ALA A 789 33.18 -9.55 3.78
CA ALA A 789 34.00 -8.80 2.82
C ALA A 789 33.68 -9.20 1.37
N ALA A 790 33.43 -10.47 1.12
CA ALA A 790 33.12 -10.99 -0.22
C ALA A 790 31.80 -10.43 -0.76
N GLU A 791 30.74 -10.38 0.04
CA GLU A 791 29.47 -9.76 -0.39
C GLU A 791 29.56 -8.24 -0.51
N TYR A 792 30.42 -7.57 0.28
CA TYR A 792 30.63 -6.14 0.17
C TYR A 792 31.15 -5.72 -1.20
N GLU A 793 32.00 -6.53 -1.82
CA GLU A 793 32.50 -6.26 -3.18
C GLU A 793 31.40 -6.13 -4.22
N VAL A 794 30.30 -6.86 -4.07
CA VAL A 794 29.15 -6.74 -4.97
C VAL A 794 28.53 -5.33 -4.90
N PHE A 795 28.50 -4.72 -3.72
CA PHE A 795 27.99 -3.34 -3.55
C PHE A 795 29.02 -2.29 -3.97
N ARG A 796 30.32 -2.60 -3.87
CA ARG A 796 31.42 -1.70 -4.26
C ARG A 796 31.51 -1.60 -5.78
N THR A 797 31.49 -2.74 -6.47
CA THR A 797 31.58 -2.79 -7.96
C THR A 797 30.33 -2.21 -8.62
N ALA A 798 29.16 -2.32 -7.99
CA ALA A 798 27.96 -1.63 -8.45
C ALA A 798 28.09 -0.10 -8.41
N ASN A 799 29.13 0.45 -7.77
CA ASN A 799 29.40 1.89 -7.70
C ASN A 799 30.05 2.49 -8.97
N GLY A 800 30.43 1.67 -9.96
CA GLY A 800 31.13 2.19 -11.14
C GLY A 800 32.40 3.02 -10.86
N LYS A 801 33.00 2.86 -9.66
CA LYS A 801 34.24 3.49 -9.25
C LYS A 801 35.29 2.39 -9.12
N ASP A 802 35.88 2.04 -10.23
CA ASP A 802 37.25 1.52 -10.28
C ASP A 802 38.21 2.66 -10.48
#